data_7df9924570ea42ce80fcba5ca299840c
#
_entry.id   7df9924570ea42ce80fcba5ca299840c
#
_cell.length_a   1.000
_cell.length_b   1.000
_cell.length_c   1.000
_cell.angle_alpha   90.00
_cell.angle_beta   90.00
_cell.angle_gamma   90.00
#
_symmetry.space_group_name_H-M   'P 1'
#
loop_
_entity.id
_entity.type
_entity.pdbx_description
1 polymer ?
#
loop_
_entity_poly.entity_id
_entity_poly.type
_entity_poly.pdbx_seq_one_letter_code
_entity_poly.pdbx_strand_id
1 'polypeptide(L)'
;MNRIPVILSLLVIGLATDVFAAKPNIVFFFADDQTTSTLGCYGNDVIKTPNIDALAQRGTRFSNAFVSHSICWVSRTTILTGMTGRSYGMVGDREQARAEAVTTLYSDILRENGYRTGYFGKWHAKMPRGYRQADHFDEFEAIGRNPFYKKQPDGSLRHETEVIVDRGIDFVKSQPKDKPFALNMWFNACHAEDGDRRPGIGHFAWPRAVDGMYDDVQIAPPRLNDPAVFDALPDFLKTTINRERFFWRWNTDEKYQTNIRAYYRMVSGIDGAIGRFMAALEEAGLAENTIIVYSADNGYYMGNRGLAGKWSHFEESLRVPLIVADPRVPADKKGKVSDAIALNLDLPSTFLDWAGAKIPDRYQGHSLHPIVSSEKPADWRTESFHEHFAVRTRIPAFEGVRNERFKYVRYVDHGNREFLHDLKNDPDELVNLADDPSHAETLLAMRERTTARVNELGGPLVPLKAPFTASTVPHPEISALVGTRPDKDGFVRVFDGKSLRGWTGDSKYWSVKDGAITGVTDGSLKMNRFITWNHSTIRNFDLHVKVKVTAGGNSGIQYRGTSRPDLGLDVVTGYQCDIVADNPNYNGMLYEEKGRRILSHTGEKVIVDTDGQPWVVGEMPVKEFAAGEWHDYRVLVQGNHHQHWIDGHLTTDLIDLDEKGRALEGVLAMQVHVGPAMTIQYKDFRIKHLPDNLPLLKSSDHPIPATAHGVRPQGRLPKDWKPPVYGDR
;
A
#
# COMPACT_ATOMS: atom_id res chain seq x y z
N MET A 1 40.62 70.75 58.22
CA MET A 1 40.12 69.37 58.43
C MET A 1 39.26 68.99 57.24
N ASN A 2 39.91 68.47 56.21
CA ASN A 2 39.21 68.09 54.95
C ASN A 2 38.96 66.56 55.04
N ARG A 3 37.65 66.18 54.95
CA ARG A 3 37.22 64.78 54.83
C ARG A 3 37.09 64.48 53.38
N ILE A 4 37.86 63.48 52.85
CA ILE A 4 37.76 62.91 51.52
C ILE A 4 36.74 61.74 51.55
N PRO A 5 35.71 61.68 50.71
CA PRO A 5 34.83 60.53 50.63
C PRO A 5 35.55 59.41 49.83
N VAL A 6 35.62 58.22 50.33
CA VAL A 6 36.04 57.02 49.64
C VAL A 6 34.86 56.48 48.87
N ILE A 7 34.91 56.52 47.52
CA ILE A 7 33.95 55.90 46.64
C ILE A 7 34.36 54.44 46.44
N LEU A 8 33.58 53.50 47.00
CA LEU A 8 33.73 52.08 46.82
C LEU A 8 33.04 51.67 45.52
N SER A 9 33.78 51.49 44.44
CA SER A 9 33.27 50.94 43.17
C SER A 9 33.10 49.41 43.31
N LEU A 10 31.82 48.97 43.37
CA LEU A 10 31.48 47.57 43.25
C LEU A 10 31.65 47.12 41.77
N LEU A 11 32.66 46.32 41.50
CA LEU A 11 32.84 45.66 40.21
C LEU A 11 31.88 44.45 40.17
N VAL A 12 30.73 44.59 39.49
CA VAL A 12 29.84 43.48 39.19
C VAL A 12 30.48 42.69 38.02
N ILE A 13 31.18 41.61 38.34
CA ILE A 13 31.62 40.63 37.34
C ILE A 13 30.34 39.86 36.92
N GLY A 14 29.75 40.27 35.83
CA GLY A 14 28.72 39.48 35.13
C GLY A 14 29.36 38.19 34.60
N LEU A 15 29.15 37.08 35.30
CA LEU A 15 29.37 35.77 34.72
C LEU A 15 28.35 35.64 33.57
N ALA A 16 28.78 35.93 32.34
CA ALA A 16 28.12 35.46 31.17
C ALA A 16 28.22 33.94 31.18
N THR A 17 27.24 33.26 31.74
CA THR A 17 27.02 31.87 31.43
C THR A 17 26.68 31.82 29.94
N ASP A 18 27.60 31.31 29.15
CA ASP A 18 27.26 30.84 27.79
C ASP A 18 26.12 29.84 27.96
N VAL A 19 24.89 30.29 27.80
CA VAL A 19 23.74 29.42 27.64
C VAL A 19 23.97 28.78 26.28
N PHE A 20 24.69 27.66 26.25
CA PHE A 20 24.70 26.80 25.07
C PHE A 20 23.23 26.51 24.76
N ALA A 21 22.75 26.99 23.62
CA ALA A 21 21.40 26.69 23.17
C ALA A 21 21.20 25.16 23.23
N ALA A 22 20.18 24.71 23.92
CA ALA A 22 19.90 23.29 24.09
C ALA A 22 19.86 22.61 22.72
N LYS A 23 20.57 21.48 22.58
CA LYS A 23 20.53 20.70 21.34
C LYS A 23 19.08 20.38 21.00
N PRO A 24 18.64 20.54 19.73
CA PRO A 24 17.26 20.28 19.35
C PRO A 24 16.95 18.78 19.38
N ASN A 25 15.72 18.45 19.68
CA ASN A 25 15.18 17.14 19.34
C ASN A 25 14.96 17.06 17.83
N ILE A 26 15.02 15.85 17.27
CA ILE A 26 14.83 15.59 15.83
C ILE A 26 13.79 14.49 15.69
N VAL A 27 12.74 14.73 14.93
CA VAL A 27 11.72 13.75 14.56
C VAL A 27 11.69 13.61 13.05
N PHE A 28 11.80 12.39 12.56
CA PHE A 28 11.76 12.08 11.14
C PHE A 28 10.60 11.16 10.81
N PHE A 29 9.57 11.72 10.16
CA PHE A 29 8.48 10.98 9.54
C PHE A 29 8.84 10.61 8.11
N PHE A 30 8.76 9.33 7.77
CA PHE A 30 9.21 8.84 6.49
C PHE A 30 8.18 7.89 5.86
N ALA A 31 7.50 8.36 4.80
CA ALA A 31 6.50 7.59 4.07
C ALA A 31 7.12 6.63 3.05
N ASP A 32 6.33 5.67 2.58
CA ASP A 32 6.71 4.70 1.56
C ASP A 32 5.90 4.96 0.28
N ASP A 33 6.55 4.98 -0.89
CA ASP A 33 5.88 5.17 -2.19
C ASP A 33 5.01 6.45 -2.27
N GLN A 34 5.52 7.59 -1.84
CA GLN A 34 4.75 8.84 -1.86
C GLN A 34 5.35 9.89 -2.77
N THR A 35 4.54 10.37 -3.71
CA THR A 35 4.88 11.50 -4.60
C THR A 35 4.36 12.83 -4.05
N THR A 36 4.98 13.94 -4.49
CA THR A 36 4.61 15.31 -4.09
C THR A 36 3.15 15.65 -4.40
N SER A 37 2.60 15.14 -5.51
CA SER A 37 1.21 15.44 -5.93
C SER A 37 0.13 14.91 -4.97
N THR A 38 0.50 14.28 -3.86
CA THR A 38 -0.42 13.70 -2.88
C THR A 38 -0.43 14.44 -1.54
N LEU A 39 -0.08 15.72 -1.55
CA LEU A 39 -0.14 16.60 -0.38
C LEU A 39 -0.75 17.96 -0.75
N GLY A 40 -1.56 18.52 0.15
CA GLY A 40 -2.18 19.84 -0.03
C GLY A 40 -1.15 20.94 -0.22
N CYS A 41 -0.10 20.99 0.58
CA CYS A 41 0.97 22.00 0.48
C CYS A 41 1.80 21.90 -0.82
N TYR A 42 1.65 20.82 -1.61
CA TYR A 42 2.23 20.69 -2.95
C TYR A 42 1.21 20.91 -4.08
N GLY A 43 0.00 21.38 -3.75
CA GLY A 43 -1.00 21.82 -4.72
C GLY A 43 -2.12 20.80 -5.01
N ASN A 44 -2.29 19.75 -4.21
CA ASN A 44 -3.45 18.88 -4.31
C ASN A 44 -4.59 19.45 -3.48
N ASP A 45 -5.66 19.90 -4.11
CA ASP A 45 -6.83 20.52 -3.48
C ASP A 45 -7.89 19.52 -3.00
N VAL A 46 -7.78 18.26 -3.41
CA VAL A 46 -8.72 17.19 -3.05
C VAL A 46 -8.32 16.51 -1.75
N ILE A 47 -7.03 16.14 -1.64
CA ILE A 47 -6.53 15.38 -0.49
C ILE A 47 -6.54 16.20 0.81
N LYS A 48 -6.79 15.55 1.93
CA LYS A 48 -6.82 16.21 3.26
C LYS A 48 -5.56 15.85 4.04
N THR A 49 -4.64 16.82 4.14
CA THR A 49 -3.35 16.69 4.85
C THR A 49 -3.06 17.90 5.74
N PRO A 50 -4.04 18.36 6.59
CA PRO A 50 -3.92 19.62 7.32
C PRO A 50 -2.73 19.67 8.29
N ASN A 51 -2.31 18.54 8.88
CA ASN A 51 -1.19 18.50 9.82
C ASN A 51 0.15 18.61 9.09
N ILE A 52 0.32 17.91 7.97
CA ILE A 52 1.52 18.01 7.13
C ILE A 52 1.59 19.40 6.46
N ASP A 53 0.45 19.95 6.02
CA ASP A 53 0.37 21.28 5.45
C ASP A 53 0.74 22.36 6.49
N ALA A 54 0.35 22.18 7.76
CA ALA A 54 0.76 23.04 8.85
C ALA A 54 2.27 22.97 9.14
N LEU A 55 2.91 21.80 8.96
CA LEU A 55 4.37 21.70 9.04
C LEU A 55 5.04 22.52 7.93
N ALA A 56 4.51 22.47 6.70
CA ALA A 56 5.01 23.28 5.59
C ALA A 56 4.84 24.80 5.83
N GLN A 57 3.72 25.20 6.42
CA GLN A 57 3.47 26.60 6.77
C GLN A 57 4.39 27.12 7.88
N ARG A 58 4.86 26.24 8.77
CA ARG A 58 5.78 26.57 9.88
C ARG A 58 7.24 26.32 9.55
N GLY A 59 7.54 25.77 8.38
CA GLY A 59 8.87 25.33 8.00
C GLY A 59 9.31 25.73 6.60
N THR A 60 10.21 24.96 6.05
CA THR A 60 10.69 25.04 4.66
C THR A 60 10.20 23.83 3.88
N ARG A 61 9.50 24.04 2.77
CA ARG A 61 9.09 23.03 1.79
C ARG A 61 10.03 23.06 0.59
N PHE A 62 10.62 21.92 0.23
CA PHE A 62 11.51 21.81 -0.93
C PHE A 62 10.71 21.41 -2.17
N SER A 63 10.80 22.20 -3.25
CA SER A 63 10.18 21.87 -4.53
C SER A 63 11.01 20.89 -5.37
N ASN A 64 12.33 20.82 -5.13
CA ASN A 64 13.30 19.99 -5.84
C ASN A 64 14.00 19.00 -4.90
N ALA A 65 13.21 18.16 -4.23
CA ALA A 65 13.73 17.07 -3.43
C ALA A 65 13.64 15.73 -4.16
N PHE A 66 14.72 14.97 -4.17
CA PHE A 66 14.85 13.74 -4.94
C PHE A 66 15.50 12.62 -4.13
N VAL A 67 15.26 11.39 -4.56
CA VAL A 67 16.04 10.24 -4.13
C VAL A 67 17.12 9.91 -5.16
N SER A 68 18.30 9.52 -4.71
CA SER A 68 19.40 9.10 -5.59
C SER A 68 19.10 7.78 -6.30
N HIS A 69 18.26 6.92 -5.70
CA HIS A 69 17.88 5.60 -6.20
C HIS A 69 16.43 5.30 -5.80
N SER A 70 15.53 5.26 -6.77
CA SER A 70 14.09 5.14 -6.53
C SER A 70 13.67 3.68 -6.27
N ILE A 71 14.05 3.17 -5.11
CA ILE A 71 13.53 1.92 -4.54
C ILE A 71 13.71 1.94 -3.02
N CYS A 72 12.68 1.55 -2.29
CA CYS A 72 12.58 1.71 -0.84
C CYS A 72 13.81 1.19 -0.07
N TRP A 73 14.27 -0.02 -0.31
CA TRP A 73 15.37 -0.60 0.47
C TRP A 73 16.72 0.06 0.18
N VAL A 74 16.98 0.57 -1.03
CA VAL A 74 18.21 1.34 -1.33
C VAL A 74 18.12 2.74 -0.72
N SER A 75 17.00 3.44 -0.92
CA SER A 75 16.79 4.78 -0.38
C SER A 75 16.91 4.80 1.16
N ARG A 76 16.32 3.79 1.84
CA ARG A 76 16.43 3.65 3.31
C ARG A 76 17.88 3.36 3.75
N THR A 77 18.60 2.48 3.04
CA THR A 77 20.02 2.22 3.31
C THR A 77 20.87 3.47 3.05
N THR A 78 20.56 4.25 2.01
CA THR A 78 21.22 5.52 1.70
C THR A 78 21.11 6.52 2.84
N ILE A 79 19.93 6.69 3.43
CA ILE A 79 19.73 7.58 4.60
C ILE A 79 20.50 7.05 5.82
N LEU A 80 20.43 5.75 6.08
CA LEU A 80 21.12 5.16 7.25
C LEU A 80 22.64 5.33 7.17
N THR A 81 23.22 5.26 5.98
CA THR A 81 24.69 5.26 5.76
C THR A 81 25.26 6.60 5.30
N GLY A 82 24.45 7.53 4.79
CA GLY A 82 24.88 8.76 4.14
C GLY A 82 25.57 8.54 2.78
N MET A 83 25.41 7.37 2.15
CA MET A 83 26.11 6.96 0.93
C MET A 83 25.14 6.50 -0.14
N THR A 84 25.50 6.67 -1.43
CA THR A 84 24.74 6.10 -2.56
C THR A 84 24.83 4.59 -2.59
N GLY A 85 23.88 3.94 -3.27
CA GLY A 85 23.86 2.49 -3.44
C GLY A 85 25.17 1.94 -4.00
N ARG A 86 25.73 2.61 -4.99
CA ARG A 86 27.02 2.28 -5.61
C ARG A 86 28.16 2.35 -4.60
N SER A 87 28.23 3.41 -3.82
CA SER A 87 29.32 3.66 -2.86
C SER A 87 29.30 2.71 -1.66
N TYR A 88 28.15 2.33 -1.15
CA TYR A 88 28.10 1.29 -0.10
C TYR A 88 28.22 -0.14 -0.64
N GLY A 89 28.52 -0.29 -1.92
CA GLY A 89 28.95 -1.54 -2.55
C GLY A 89 27.83 -2.41 -3.13
N MET A 90 26.65 -1.86 -3.37
CA MET A 90 25.59 -2.50 -4.11
C MET A 90 25.88 -2.35 -5.61
N VAL A 91 26.68 -3.24 -6.14
CA VAL A 91 27.06 -3.28 -7.57
C VAL A 91 26.97 -4.71 -8.11
N GLY A 92 26.61 -4.85 -9.36
CA GLY A 92 26.43 -6.16 -10.00
C GLY A 92 25.26 -6.94 -9.43
N ASP A 93 25.49 -8.20 -9.06
CA ASP A 93 24.47 -9.09 -8.48
C ASP A 93 24.29 -8.89 -6.95
N ARG A 94 25.06 -8.01 -6.34
CA ARG A 94 24.99 -7.76 -4.91
C ARG A 94 23.86 -6.79 -4.58
N GLU A 95 22.89 -7.25 -3.80
CA GLU A 95 21.77 -6.47 -3.33
C GLU A 95 21.88 -6.01 -1.86
N GLN A 96 23.01 -6.29 -1.20
CA GLN A 96 23.25 -5.94 0.20
C GLN A 96 24.40 -4.94 0.31
N ALA A 97 24.31 -4.06 1.30
CA ALA A 97 25.43 -3.18 1.65
C ALA A 97 26.65 -3.98 2.12
N ARG A 98 27.85 -3.44 1.88
CA ARG A 98 29.09 -4.02 2.44
C ARG A 98 29.10 -3.81 3.95
N ALA A 99 29.69 -4.77 4.67
CA ALA A 99 29.74 -4.71 6.14
C ALA A 99 30.39 -3.41 6.63
N GLU A 100 31.47 -2.97 5.98
CA GLU A 100 32.23 -1.77 6.34
C GLU A 100 31.40 -0.47 6.22
N ALA A 101 30.43 -0.45 5.28
CA ALA A 101 29.58 0.72 5.07
C ALA A 101 28.50 0.90 6.15
N VAL A 102 28.17 -0.16 6.88
CA VAL A 102 27.08 -0.19 7.86
C VAL A 102 27.54 -0.39 9.31
N THR A 103 28.85 -0.32 9.57
CA THR A 103 29.41 -0.46 10.94
C THR A 103 28.98 0.68 11.85
N THR A 104 28.75 1.86 11.30
CA THR A 104 28.33 3.05 12.04
C THR A 104 27.28 3.78 11.22
N LEU A 105 26.08 3.88 11.75
CA LEU A 105 24.97 4.64 11.17
C LEU A 105 24.93 6.06 11.76
N TYR A 106 24.16 6.96 11.15
CA TYR A 106 23.99 8.31 11.72
C TYR A 106 23.40 8.26 13.15
N SER A 107 22.56 7.26 13.45
CA SER A 107 22.01 7.04 14.79
C SER A 107 23.06 6.73 15.85
N ASP A 108 24.10 5.98 15.51
CA ASP A 108 25.22 5.71 16.41
C ASP A 108 25.96 6.99 16.74
N ILE A 109 26.24 7.81 15.72
CA ILE A 109 26.93 9.11 15.91
C ILE A 109 26.08 10.04 16.78
N LEU A 110 24.76 10.07 16.57
CA LEU A 110 23.85 10.84 17.43
C LEU A 110 23.90 10.35 18.88
N ARG A 111 23.91 9.04 19.13
CA ARG A 111 24.07 8.47 20.49
C ARG A 111 25.38 8.87 21.14
N GLU A 112 26.50 8.79 20.42
CA GLU A 112 27.83 9.24 20.88
C GLU A 112 27.83 10.73 21.22
N ASN A 113 26.95 11.51 20.58
CA ASN A 113 26.78 12.94 20.85
C ASN A 113 25.66 13.26 21.87
N GLY A 114 25.23 12.27 22.65
CA GLY A 114 24.35 12.42 23.79
C GLY A 114 22.84 12.33 23.47
N TYR A 115 22.46 11.99 22.27
CA TYR A 115 21.04 11.79 21.91
C TYR A 115 20.52 10.44 22.41
N ARG A 116 19.24 10.39 22.84
CA ARG A 116 18.48 9.15 22.89
C ARG A 116 17.87 8.91 21.53
N THR A 117 18.04 7.70 20.98
CA THR A 117 17.60 7.38 19.61
C THR A 117 16.48 6.36 19.62
N GLY A 118 15.41 6.64 18.83
CA GLY A 118 14.29 5.74 18.62
C GLY A 118 14.08 5.42 17.14
N TYR A 119 13.65 4.18 16.89
CA TYR A 119 13.26 3.74 15.54
C TYR A 119 12.01 2.85 15.61
N PHE A 120 10.93 3.27 14.95
CA PHE A 120 9.68 2.51 14.88
C PHE A 120 9.17 2.46 13.44
N GLY A 121 8.85 1.25 12.96
CA GLY A 121 8.24 1.07 11.65
C GLY A 121 9.01 0.22 10.66
N LYS A 122 8.86 0.52 9.38
CA LYS A 122 9.41 -0.25 8.26
C LYS A 122 10.93 -0.13 8.18
N TRP A 123 11.64 -1.21 8.47
CA TRP A 123 13.10 -1.24 8.28
C TRP A 123 13.49 -1.34 6.81
N HIS A 124 13.21 -2.44 6.18
CA HIS A 124 13.42 -2.76 4.76
C HIS A 124 14.79 -2.35 4.17
N ALA A 125 15.81 -2.10 4.98
CA ALA A 125 17.19 -1.91 4.50
C ALA A 125 17.86 -3.29 4.36
N LYS A 126 18.55 -3.54 3.23
CA LYS A 126 19.24 -4.81 3.00
C LYS A 126 20.66 -4.74 3.57
N MET A 127 20.79 -5.22 4.79
CA MET A 127 22.02 -5.26 5.54
C MET A 127 22.77 -6.60 5.39
N PRO A 128 24.07 -6.68 5.70
CA PRO A 128 24.83 -7.91 5.71
C PRO A 128 24.20 -8.99 6.59
N ARG A 129 24.51 -10.26 6.30
CA ARG A 129 24.03 -11.38 7.11
C ARG A 129 24.53 -11.26 8.56
N GLY A 130 23.61 -11.43 9.52
CA GLY A 130 23.92 -11.34 10.96
C GLY A 130 23.89 -9.91 11.51
N TYR A 131 23.54 -8.91 10.71
CA TYR A 131 23.40 -7.54 11.16
C TYR A 131 22.22 -7.41 12.15
N ARG A 132 22.48 -6.73 13.27
CA ARG A 132 21.50 -6.52 14.35
C ARG A 132 21.08 -5.06 14.40
N GLN A 133 19.96 -4.77 13.77
CA GLN A 133 19.43 -3.39 13.63
C GLN A 133 19.22 -2.70 14.99
N ALA A 134 18.76 -3.46 15.98
CA ALA A 134 18.49 -2.95 17.32
C ALA A 134 19.73 -2.40 18.04
N ASP A 135 20.94 -2.85 17.67
CA ASP A 135 22.17 -2.39 18.32
C ASP A 135 22.50 -0.91 18.00
N HIS A 136 21.87 -0.34 16.98
CA HIS A 136 22.09 1.01 16.47
C HIS A 136 21.11 2.07 17.01
N PHE A 137 20.19 1.67 17.89
CA PHE A 137 19.19 2.56 18.50
C PHE A 137 19.03 2.22 19.97
N ASP A 138 18.64 3.21 20.80
CA ASP A 138 18.30 2.96 22.20
C ASP A 138 16.96 2.22 22.30
N GLU A 139 16.01 2.54 21.40
CA GLU A 139 14.76 1.81 21.26
C GLU A 139 14.52 1.49 19.79
N PHE A 140 14.19 0.23 19.51
CA PHE A 140 14.00 -0.25 18.14
C PHE A 140 12.83 -1.25 18.05
N GLU A 141 11.86 -0.95 17.18
CA GLU A 141 10.83 -1.92 16.81
C GLU A 141 10.57 -1.85 15.29
N ALA A 142 10.94 -2.92 14.59
CA ALA A 142 10.59 -3.06 13.18
C ALA A 142 9.13 -3.52 13.06
N ILE A 143 8.26 -2.65 12.52
CA ILE A 143 6.84 -2.92 12.33
C ILE A 143 6.61 -3.18 10.83
N GLY A 144 6.39 -4.44 10.48
CA GLY A 144 6.14 -4.85 9.09
C GLY A 144 4.73 -4.46 8.63
N ARG A 145 4.53 -4.39 7.30
CA ARG A 145 3.25 -4.05 6.68
C ARG A 145 2.17 -5.09 7.02
N ASN A 146 2.45 -6.36 6.83
CA ASN A 146 1.48 -7.43 6.97
C ASN A 146 1.52 -8.11 8.33
N PRO A 147 0.37 -8.36 8.94
CA PRO A 147 -0.96 -7.82 8.59
C PRO A 147 -1.00 -6.30 8.83
N PHE A 148 -1.76 -5.56 8.04
CA PHE A 148 -1.91 -4.10 8.20
C PHE A 148 -2.47 -3.71 9.56
N TYR A 149 -3.39 -4.51 10.11
CA TYR A 149 -3.98 -4.30 11.43
C TYR A 149 -3.30 -5.20 12.45
N LYS A 150 -2.70 -4.58 13.45
CA LYS A 150 -1.96 -5.24 14.54
C LYS A 150 -2.88 -5.47 15.72
N LYS A 151 -2.95 -6.71 16.21
CA LYS A 151 -3.68 -7.03 17.42
C LYS A 151 -2.96 -6.44 18.64
N GLN A 152 -3.70 -5.66 19.42
CA GLN A 152 -3.22 -5.02 20.64
C GLN A 152 -3.43 -5.96 21.86
N PRO A 153 -2.78 -5.68 23.01
CA PRO A 153 -2.94 -6.50 24.21
C PRO A 153 -4.38 -6.60 24.71
N ASP A 154 -5.20 -5.57 24.51
CA ASP A 154 -6.63 -5.54 24.83
C ASP A 154 -7.52 -6.29 23.81
N GLY A 155 -6.91 -6.87 22.78
CA GLY A 155 -7.60 -7.61 21.72
C GLY A 155 -8.11 -6.72 20.56
N SER A 156 -8.03 -5.41 20.66
CA SER A 156 -8.37 -4.47 19.58
C SER A 156 -7.41 -4.59 18.40
N LEU A 157 -7.86 -4.09 17.25
CA LEU A 157 -7.02 -4.03 16.03
C LEU A 157 -6.71 -2.58 15.72
N ARG A 158 -5.42 -2.25 15.58
CA ARG A 158 -4.94 -0.94 15.16
C ARG A 158 -4.14 -1.05 13.88
N HIS A 159 -4.32 -0.08 12.99
CA HIS A 159 -3.54 -0.01 11.76
C HIS A 159 -2.05 0.23 12.08
N GLU A 160 -1.15 -0.35 11.28
CA GLU A 160 0.30 -0.27 11.52
C GLU A 160 0.82 1.18 11.59
N THR A 161 0.27 2.09 10.79
CA THR A 161 0.58 3.53 10.83
C THR A 161 0.27 4.15 12.20
N GLU A 162 -0.86 3.78 12.79
CA GLU A 162 -1.24 4.24 14.13
C GLU A 162 -0.32 3.66 15.20
N VAL A 163 0.03 2.37 15.07
CA VAL A 163 0.95 1.68 16.02
C VAL A 163 2.33 2.32 16.00
N ILE A 164 2.86 2.65 14.82
CA ILE A 164 4.16 3.34 14.69
C ILE A 164 4.16 4.65 15.47
N VAL A 165 3.09 5.43 15.32
CA VAL A 165 2.97 6.72 16.03
C VAL A 165 2.71 6.53 17.52
N ASP A 166 1.96 5.51 17.93
CA ASP A 166 1.76 5.18 19.36
C ASP A 166 3.10 4.89 20.04
N ARG A 167 4.01 4.11 19.39
CA ARG A 167 5.38 3.89 19.89
C ARG A 167 6.19 5.18 19.99
N GLY A 168 6.04 6.07 19.00
CA GLY A 168 6.67 7.40 19.03
C GLY A 168 6.15 8.25 20.18
N ILE A 169 4.86 8.23 20.47
CA ILE A 169 4.24 8.93 21.60
C ILE A 169 4.75 8.37 22.94
N ASP A 170 4.81 7.04 23.09
CA ASP A 170 5.34 6.39 24.29
C ASP A 170 6.81 6.76 24.51
N PHE A 171 7.60 6.80 23.43
CA PHE A 171 8.98 7.24 23.46
C PHE A 171 9.11 8.69 23.97
N VAL A 172 8.31 9.62 23.45
CA VAL A 172 8.31 11.02 23.87
C VAL A 172 7.87 11.15 25.34
N LYS A 173 6.83 10.44 25.76
CA LYS A 173 6.34 10.47 27.16
C LYS A 173 7.38 9.93 28.17
N SER A 174 8.23 9.01 27.75
CA SER A 174 9.31 8.47 28.57
C SER A 174 10.63 9.22 28.43
N GLN A 175 10.64 10.36 27.73
CA GLN A 175 11.86 11.13 27.43
C GLN A 175 12.44 11.81 28.67
N PRO A 176 13.72 11.58 29.03
CA PRO A 176 14.41 12.37 30.03
C PRO A 176 14.48 13.85 29.65
N LYS A 177 14.20 14.75 30.60
CA LYS A 177 14.09 16.21 30.34
C LYS A 177 15.43 16.86 29.94
N ASP A 178 16.53 16.27 30.36
CA ASP A 178 17.89 16.79 30.20
C ASP A 178 18.64 16.18 28.98
N LYS A 179 18.00 15.31 28.24
CA LYS A 179 18.62 14.61 27.11
C LYS A 179 17.89 14.89 25.80
N PRO A 180 18.58 15.34 24.73
CA PRO A 180 17.94 15.46 23.42
C PRO A 180 17.65 14.08 22.83
N PHE A 181 16.68 14.00 21.89
CA PHE A 181 16.37 12.76 21.21
C PHE A 181 16.33 12.90 19.68
N ALA A 182 16.55 11.76 19.00
CA ALA A 182 16.31 11.60 17.57
C ALA A 182 15.39 10.40 17.34
N LEU A 183 14.20 10.66 16.82
CA LEU A 183 13.14 9.68 16.68
C LEU A 183 12.77 9.48 15.20
N ASN A 184 12.85 8.23 14.75
CA ASN A 184 12.48 7.80 13.41
C ASN A 184 11.15 7.06 13.44
N MET A 185 10.15 7.57 12.74
CA MET A 185 8.87 6.92 12.50
C MET A 185 8.70 6.68 11.00
N TRP A 186 9.07 5.47 10.55
CA TRP A 186 9.14 5.11 9.15
C TRP A 186 7.94 4.24 8.76
N PHE A 187 6.97 4.83 8.09
CA PHE A 187 5.72 4.19 7.72
C PHE A 187 5.89 3.12 6.62
N ASN A 188 5.00 2.11 6.62
CA ASN A 188 4.78 1.24 5.47
C ASN A 188 3.76 1.88 4.48
N ALA A 189 2.90 2.75 4.94
CA ALA A 189 2.02 3.55 4.11
C ALA A 189 2.85 4.60 3.33
N CYS A 190 2.61 4.82 2.04
CA CYS A 190 1.46 4.43 1.26
C CYS A 190 1.71 3.21 0.33
N HIS A 191 2.56 2.29 0.69
CA HIS A 191 2.92 1.17 -0.19
C HIS A 191 1.72 0.24 -0.40
N ALA A 192 1.45 -0.10 -1.67
CA ALA A 192 0.41 -1.03 -2.03
C ALA A 192 0.70 -2.45 -1.55
N GLU A 193 -0.35 -3.25 -1.30
CA GLU A 193 -0.24 -4.70 -1.17
C GLU A 193 -0.26 -5.35 -2.56
N ASP A 194 0.92 -5.64 -3.08
CA ASP A 194 1.09 -6.22 -4.42
C ASP A 194 0.54 -7.65 -4.54
N GLY A 195 0.44 -8.37 -3.43
CA GLY A 195 -0.14 -9.71 -3.36
C GLY A 195 -1.67 -9.72 -3.38
N ASP A 196 -2.31 -8.63 -3.01
CA ASP A 196 -3.77 -8.51 -2.99
C ASP A 196 -4.27 -7.84 -4.27
N ARG A 197 -4.96 -8.61 -5.09
CA ARG A 197 -5.49 -8.16 -6.39
C ARG A 197 -7.01 -8.27 -6.47
N ARG A 198 -7.68 -8.43 -5.33
CA ARG A 198 -9.13 -8.54 -5.27
C ARG A 198 -9.78 -7.25 -5.76
N PRO A 199 -10.81 -7.31 -6.61
CA PRO A 199 -11.48 -6.12 -7.12
C PRO A 199 -12.28 -5.40 -6.03
N GLY A 200 -12.49 -4.11 -6.20
CA GLY A 200 -13.40 -3.31 -5.36
C GLY A 200 -12.89 -2.88 -3.99
N ILE A 201 -11.69 -3.32 -3.56
CA ILE A 201 -11.19 -3.01 -2.22
C ILE A 201 -10.03 -2.00 -2.19
N GLY A 202 -9.45 -1.68 -3.35
CA GLY A 202 -8.20 -0.94 -3.43
C GLY A 202 -7.03 -1.70 -2.78
N HIS A 203 -5.88 -1.71 -3.42
CA HIS A 203 -4.70 -2.40 -2.94
C HIS A 203 -3.95 -1.65 -1.82
N PHE A 204 -4.59 -0.67 -1.21
CA PHE A 204 -4.04 0.21 -0.20
C PHE A 204 -4.91 0.11 1.06
N ALA A 205 -4.46 -0.58 2.07
CA ALA A 205 -5.17 -0.67 3.34
C ALA A 205 -4.95 0.62 4.15
N TRP A 206 -6.02 1.22 4.64
CA TRP A 206 -6.01 2.49 5.37
C TRP A 206 -6.49 2.33 6.82
N PRO A 207 -6.09 3.22 7.76
CA PRO A 207 -6.62 3.20 9.12
C PRO A 207 -8.11 3.58 9.16
N ARG A 208 -8.87 2.93 10.05
CA ARG A 208 -10.33 3.15 10.19
C ARG A 208 -10.72 4.59 10.49
N ALA A 209 -9.82 5.37 11.08
CA ALA A 209 -10.04 6.79 11.36
C ALA A 209 -10.38 7.63 10.12
N VAL A 210 -10.08 7.12 8.92
CA VAL A 210 -10.34 7.79 7.64
C VAL A 210 -11.36 7.03 6.76
N ASP A 211 -12.13 6.08 7.35
CA ASP A 211 -13.21 5.40 6.66
C ASP A 211 -14.22 6.42 6.11
N GLY A 212 -14.72 6.16 4.90
CA GLY A 212 -15.67 7.04 4.21
C GLY A 212 -15.07 8.30 3.59
N MET A 213 -13.82 8.70 3.91
CA MET A 213 -13.20 9.84 3.23
C MET A 213 -13.11 9.59 1.72
N TYR A 214 -13.47 10.60 0.93
CA TYR A 214 -13.43 10.59 -0.54
C TYR A 214 -14.45 9.67 -1.23
N ASP A 215 -15.43 9.06 -0.55
CA ASP A 215 -16.43 8.20 -1.18
C ASP A 215 -17.27 8.97 -2.21
N ASP A 216 -17.62 10.21 -1.91
CA ASP A 216 -18.44 11.09 -2.77
C ASP A 216 -17.60 11.95 -3.72
N VAL A 217 -16.27 11.71 -3.82
CA VAL A 217 -15.37 12.52 -4.64
C VAL A 217 -14.96 11.73 -5.89
N GLN A 218 -15.26 12.28 -7.07
CA GLN A 218 -14.66 11.82 -8.32
C GLN A 218 -13.28 12.46 -8.48
N ILE A 219 -12.22 11.67 -8.36
CA ILE A 219 -10.85 12.14 -8.46
C ILE A 219 -10.44 12.19 -9.92
N ALA A 220 -9.88 13.32 -10.36
CA ALA A 220 -9.43 13.49 -11.74
C ALA A 220 -8.43 12.40 -12.14
N PRO A 221 -8.46 11.92 -13.40
CA PRO A 221 -7.51 10.94 -13.90
C PRO A 221 -6.07 11.46 -13.83
N PRO A 222 -5.05 10.57 -13.90
CA PRO A 222 -3.66 11.01 -13.90
C PRO A 222 -3.40 12.02 -15.01
N ARG A 223 -2.61 13.05 -14.73
CA ARG A 223 -2.33 14.13 -15.70
C ARG A 223 -1.70 13.64 -17.01
N LEU A 224 -0.88 12.60 -16.94
CA LEU A 224 -0.23 11.97 -18.09
C LEU A 224 -0.86 10.61 -18.43
N ASN A 225 -2.19 10.55 -18.51
CA ASN A 225 -2.92 9.32 -18.80
C ASN A 225 -3.25 9.13 -20.30
N ASP A 226 -2.89 10.09 -21.16
CA ASP A 226 -3.06 9.92 -22.61
C ASP A 226 -2.29 8.68 -23.08
N PRO A 227 -2.92 7.72 -23.77
CA PRO A 227 -2.26 6.54 -24.32
C PRO A 227 -1.03 6.86 -25.17
N ALA A 228 -1.03 7.99 -25.90
CA ALA A 228 0.10 8.42 -26.69
C ALA A 228 1.38 8.65 -25.89
N VAL A 229 1.26 9.05 -24.62
CA VAL A 229 2.40 9.20 -23.70
C VAL A 229 3.05 7.85 -23.41
N PHE A 230 2.25 6.80 -23.19
CA PHE A 230 2.75 5.45 -23.03
C PHE A 230 3.33 4.89 -24.34
N ASP A 231 2.66 5.12 -25.46
CA ASP A 231 3.06 4.59 -26.76
C ASP A 231 4.39 5.18 -27.25
N ALA A 232 4.73 6.40 -26.83
CA ALA A 232 6.03 7.04 -27.10
C ALA A 232 7.20 6.43 -26.31
N LEU A 233 6.94 5.65 -25.24
CA LEU A 233 8.01 5.00 -24.48
C LEU A 233 8.70 3.91 -25.32
N PRO A 234 9.99 3.66 -25.11
CA PRO A 234 10.67 2.52 -25.75
C PRO A 234 10.17 1.18 -25.17
N ASP A 235 10.25 0.14 -25.99
CA ASP A 235 9.69 -1.18 -25.65
C ASP A 235 10.21 -1.76 -24.33
N PHE A 236 11.49 -1.53 -24.02
CA PHE A 236 12.06 -2.04 -22.78
C PHE A 236 11.46 -1.37 -21.51
N LEU A 237 10.91 -0.15 -21.62
CA LEU A 237 10.14 0.49 -20.54
C LEU A 237 8.68 0.03 -20.53
N LYS A 238 8.08 -0.18 -21.71
CA LYS A 238 6.71 -0.68 -21.85
C LYS A 238 6.52 -2.08 -21.27
N THR A 239 7.56 -2.91 -21.30
CA THR A 239 7.52 -4.32 -20.87
C THR A 239 8.04 -4.54 -19.45
N THR A 240 8.06 -3.50 -18.62
CA THR A 240 8.48 -3.58 -17.23
C THR A 240 7.34 -3.99 -16.29
N ILE A 241 7.71 -4.37 -15.06
CA ILE A 241 6.76 -4.62 -13.97
C ILE A 241 5.90 -3.37 -13.63
N ASN A 242 6.34 -2.16 -14.00
CA ASN A 242 5.53 -0.94 -13.86
C ASN A 242 4.25 -1.01 -14.70
N ARG A 243 4.35 -1.54 -15.92
CA ARG A 243 3.19 -1.72 -16.78
C ARG A 243 2.28 -2.84 -16.27
N GLU A 244 2.85 -3.94 -15.81
CA GLU A 244 2.11 -5.02 -15.17
C GLU A 244 1.26 -4.51 -13.99
N ARG A 245 1.86 -3.70 -13.12
CA ARG A 245 1.18 -3.11 -11.96
C ARG A 245 0.12 -2.08 -12.34
N PHE A 246 0.30 -1.37 -13.46
CA PHE A 246 -0.73 -0.48 -13.98
C PHE A 246 -2.06 -1.21 -14.20
N PHE A 247 -1.99 -2.41 -14.75
CA PHE A 247 -3.18 -3.22 -14.99
C PHE A 247 -3.80 -3.82 -13.73
N TRP A 248 -3.03 -3.95 -12.68
CA TRP A 248 -3.61 -4.39 -11.41
C TRP A 248 -4.54 -3.32 -10.82
N ARG A 249 -4.24 -2.01 -11.00
CA ARG A 249 -4.82 -0.94 -10.18
C ARG A 249 -5.37 0.26 -10.93
N TRP A 250 -4.90 0.56 -12.15
CA TRP A 250 -5.06 1.88 -12.73
C TRP A 250 -5.65 1.92 -14.14
N ASN A 251 -5.83 0.78 -14.81
CA ASN A 251 -6.13 0.70 -16.24
C ASN A 251 -7.61 0.91 -16.62
N THR A 252 -8.51 0.94 -15.65
CA THR A 252 -9.92 1.31 -15.85
C THR A 252 -10.31 2.42 -14.88
N ASP A 253 -11.33 3.18 -15.22
CA ASP A 253 -11.82 4.27 -14.37
C ASP A 253 -12.25 3.76 -13.00
N GLU A 254 -12.97 2.65 -12.95
CA GLU A 254 -13.38 1.99 -11.70
C GLU A 254 -12.17 1.62 -10.80
N LYS A 255 -11.16 0.94 -11.37
CA LYS A 255 -9.95 0.59 -10.64
C LYS A 255 -9.20 1.84 -10.20
N TYR A 256 -9.12 2.86 -11.06
CA TYR A 256 -8.49 4.11 -10.73
C TYR A 256 -9.17 4.75 -9.53
N GLN A 257 -10.50 4.95 -9.58
CA GLN A 257 -11.25 5.57 -8.47
C GLN A 257 -11.11 4.78 -7.17
N THR A 258 -11.23 3.46 -7.24
CA THR A 258 -11.06 2.59 -6.06
C THR A 258 -9.68 2.74 -5.43
N ASN A 259 -8.63 2.67 -6.24
CA ASN A 259 -7.25 2.68 -5.73
C ASN A 259 -6.76 4.07 -5.35
N ILE A 260 -7.14 5.13 -6.09
CA ILE A 260 -6.71 6.48 -5.75
C ILE A 260 -7.35 6.98 -4.44
N ARG A 261 -8.64 6.67 -4.21
CA ARG A 261 -9.32 6.97 -2.94
C ARG A 261 -8.68 6.23 -1.78
N ALA A 262 -8.37 4.93 -1.96
CA ALA A 262 -7.69 4.11 -0.96
C ALA A 262 -6.29 4.65 -0.65
N TYR A 263 -5.53 5.06 -1.67
CA TYR A 263 -4.23 5.70 -1.50
C TYR A 263 -4.34 7.04 -0.75
N TYR A 264 -5.31 7.89 -1.11
CA TYR A 264 -5.54 9.16 -0.42
C TYR A 264 -5.91 8.96 1.06
N ARG A 265 -6.71 7.93 1.37
CA ARG A 265 -7.00 7.54 2.75
C ARG A 265 -5.74 7.13 3.52
N MET A 266 -4.81 6.40 2.91
CA MET A 266 -3.54 6.07 3.57
C MET A 266 -2.74 7.33 3.90
N VAL A 267 -2.64 8.28 2.96
CA VAL A 267 -1.94 9.55 3.19
C VAL A 267 -2.62 10.38 4.28
N SER A 268 -3.96 10.51 4.24
CA SER A 268 -4.73 11.20 5.28
C SER A 268 -4.64 10.49 6.64
N GLY A 269 -4.47 9.17 6.62
CA GLY A 269 -4.20 8.38 7.82
C GLY A 269 -2.83 8.67 8.44
N ILE A 270 -1.79 8.84 7.62
CA ILE A 270 -0.48 9.33 8.07
C ILE A 270 -0.61 10.73 8.66
N ASP A 271 -1.31 11.63 7.97
CA ASP A 271 -1.52 13.00 8.42
C ASP A 271 -2.20 13.08 9.80
N GLY A 272 -3.29 12.32 9.98
CA GLY A 272 -3.98 12.25 11.27
C GLY A 272 -3.13 11.66 12.38
N ALA A 273 -2.30 10.66 12.07
CA ALA A 273 -1.35 10.07 13.02
C ALA A 273 -0.26 11.07 13.42
N ILE A 274 0.28 11.86 12.46
CA ILE A 274 1.21 12.96 12.73
C ILE A 274 0.56 14.01 13.63
N GLY A 275 -0.72 14.38 13.38
CA GLY A 275 -1.45 15.31 14.23
C GLY A 275 -1.52 14.85 15.70
N ARG A 276 -1.79 13.56 15.95
CA ARG A 276 -1.77 12.99 17.31
C ARG A 276 -0.38 13.05 17.95
N PHE A 277 0.67 12.77 17.17
CA PHE A 277 2.05 12.88 17.68
C PHE A 277 2.40 14.32 18.05
N MET A 278 2.06 15.29 17.19
CA MET A 278 2.32 16.71 17.45
C MET A 278 1.61 17.19 18.71
N ALA A 279 0.37 16.78 18.94
CA ALA A 279 -0.35 17.09 20.18
C ALA A 279 0.35 16.49 21.41
N ALA A 280 0.82 15.26 21.35
CA ALA A 280 1.57 14.64 22.44
C ALA A 280 2.95 15.31 22.70
N LEU A 281 3.58 15.82 21.65
CA LEU A 281 4.84 16.57 21.75
C LEU A 281 4.61 17.95 22.43
N GLU A 282 3.50 18.62 22.11
CA GLU A 282 3.08 19.86 22.76
C GLU A 282 2.73 19.63 24.23
N GLU A 283 1.95 18.58 24.54
CA GLU A 283 1.61 18.19 25.92
C GLU A 283 2.86 17.90 26.79
N ALA A 284 3.88 17.29 26.17
CA ALA A 284 5.17 17.02 26.83
C ALA A 284 6.04 18.28 27.01
N GLY A 285 5.65 19.42 26.43
CA GLY A 285 6.44 20.67 26.46
C GLY A 285 7.72 20.64 25.63
N LEU A 286 7.78 19.78 24.62
CA LEU A 286 8.99 19.56 23.81
C LEU A 286 8.90 20.19 22.40
N ALA A 287 7.73 20.68 21.99
CA ALA A 287 7.47 21.16 20.64
C ALA A 287 8.40 22.31 20.21
N GLU A 288 8.68 23.29 21.11
CA GLU A 288 9.47 24.48 20.81
C GLU A 288 10.96 24.21 20.59
N ASN A 289 11.45 23.01 20.94
CA ASN A 289 12.83 22.58 20.69
C ASN A 289 12.91 21.29 19.87
N THR A 290 11.88 20.98 19.07
CA THR A 290 11.85 19.77 18.25
C THR A 290 11.73 20.12 16.78
N ILE A 291 12.73 19.72 15.99
CA ILE A 291 12.72 19.83 14.53
C ILE A 291 11.94 18.64 13.96
N ILE A 292 10.99 18.92 13.10
CA ILE A 292 10.19 17.90 12.42
C ILE A 292 10.59 17.82 10.95
N VAL A 293 10.93 16.63 10.49
CA VAL A 293 11.23 16.35 9.07
C VAL A 293 10.19 15.36 8.54
N TYR A 294 9.61 15.67 7.40
CA TYR A 294 8.72 14.79 6.65
C TYR A 294 9.28 14.53 5.25
N SER A 295 9.37 13.27 4.84
CA SER A 295 9.79 12.90 3.48
C SER A 295 9.26 11.51 3.10
N ALA A 296 9.63 11.02 1.89
CA ALA A 296 9.31 9.69 1.39
C ALA A 296 10.53 9.01 0.77
N ASP A 297 10.51 7.67 0.75
CA ASP A 297 11.65 6.86 0.29
C ASP A 297 11.77 6.79 -1.25
N ASN A 298 10.69 7.02 -1.97
CA ASN A 298 10.65 7.22 -3.42
C ASN A 298 9.29 7.78 -3.85
N GLY A 299 9.23 8.29 -5.07
CA GLY A 299 7.99 8.66 -5.73
C GLY A 299 7.19 7.45 -6.20
N TYR A 300 6.03 7.70 -6.84
CA TYR A 300 5.13 6.66 -7.33
C TYR A 300 4.31 7.18 -8.52
N TYR A 301 4.11 6.35 -9.57
CA TYR A 301 3.44 6.78 -10.81
C TYR A 301 1.94 7.01 -10.69
N MET A 302 1.23 6.20 -9.91
CA MET A 302 -0.23 6.30 -9.74
C MET A 302 -1.03 6.35 -11.04
N GLY A 303 -0.60 5.61 -12.06
CA GLY A 303 -1.24 5.60 -13.38
C GLY A 303 -0.68 6.59 -14.40
N ASN A 304 0.10 7.60 -13.99
CA ASN A 304 0.78 8.48 -14.94
C ASN A 304 1.62 7.67 -15.95
N ARG A 305 1.65 8.12 -17.20
CA ARG A 305 2.35 7.48 -18.33
C ARG A 305 1.91 6.03 -18.61
N GLY A 306 0.70 5.63 -18.17
CA GLY A 306 0.26 4.23 -18.24
C GLY A 306 1.13 3.26 -17.43
N LEU A 307 1.76 3.73 -16.37
CA LEU A 307 2.67 2.99 -15.49
C LEU A 307 2.18 3.01 -14.04
N ALA A 308 2.68 2.06 -13.22
CA ALA A 308 2.50 2.02 -11.78
C ALA A 308 3.77 1.50 -11.09
N GLY A 309 4.04 1.99 -9.89
CA GLY A 309 5.29 1.73 -9.19
C GLY A 309 6.26 2.89 -9.33
N LYS A 310 7.54 2.57 -9.54
CA LYS A 310 8.69 3.48 -9.49
C LYS A 310 9.81 2.97 -10.39
N TRP A 311 11.07 3.20 -10.04
CA TRP A 311 12.25 2.55 -10.64
C TRP A 311 12.71 3.09 -12.00
N SER A 312 12.21 4.19 -12.47
CA SER A 312 12.68 4.81 -13.70
C SER A 312 13.17 6.24 -13.45
N HIS A 313 13.67 6.86 -14.50
CA HIS A 313 14.28 8.19 -14.44
C HIS A 313 13.29 9.35 -14.36
N PHE A 314 12.01 9.13 -14.59
CA PHE A 314 11.00 10.19 -14.61
C PHE A 314 10.77 10.82 -13.23
N GLU A 315 10.37 12.10 -13.22
CA GLU A 315 10.15 12.88 -12.00
C GLU A 315 9.15 12.20 -11.05
N GLU A 316 8.10 11.52 -11.56
CA GLU A 316 7.13 10.80 -10.74
C GLU A 316 7.77 9.69 -9.89
N SER A 317 8.88 9.14 -10.34
CA SER A 317 9.62 8.10 -9.64
C SER A 317 10.67 8.67 -8.67
N LEU A 318 11.34 9.75 -9.06
CA LEU A 318 12.51 10.28 -8.35
C LEU A 318 12.17 11.38 -7.34
N ARG A 319 11.13 12.22 -7.63
CA ARG A 319 10.77 13.36 -6.79
C ARG A 319 9.93 12.94 -5.60
N VAL A 320 10.31 13.42 -4.43
CA VAL A 320 9.64 13.12 -3.15
C VAL A 320 9.28 14.40 -2.40
N PRO A 321 8.26 14.39 -1.53
CA PRO A 321 8.06 15.49 -0.61
C PRO A 321 9.23 15.62 0.35
N LEU A 322 9.60 16.85 0.69
CA LEU A 322 10.53 17.15 1.77
C LEU A 322 10.10 18.45 2.44
N ILE A 323 9.77 18.33 3.72
CA ILE A 323 9.35 19.45 4.59
C ILE A 323 10.21 19.40 5.85
N VAL A 324 10.76 20.53 6.24
CA VAL A 324 11.52 20.69 7.47
C VAL A 324 10.91 21.83 8.28
N ALA A 325 10.33 21.52 9.42
CA ALA A 325 9.80 22.49 10.37
C ALA A 325 10.74 22.60 11.59
N ASP A 326 11.56 23.64 11.62
CA ASP A 326 12.42 23.97 12.74
C ASP A 326 11.79 25.15 13.53
N PRO A 327 11.28 24.93 14.76
CA PRO A 327 10.61 25.97 15.53
C PRO A 327 11.55 27.14 15.89
N ARG A 328 12.85 26.91 15.91
CA ARG A 328 13.89 27.91 16.29
C ARG A 328 14.16 28.92 15.17
N VAL A 329 13.73 28.63 13.94
CA VAL A 329 13.83 29.57 12.80
C VAL A 329 12.92 30.77 13.06
N PRO A 330 13.39 32.02 12.83
CA PRO A 330 12.59 33.23 12.98
C PRO A 330 11.28 33.19 12.16
N ALA A 331 10.24 33.82 12.68
CA ALA A 331 8.90 33.76 12.09
C ALA A 331 8.83 34.28 10.65
N ASP A 332 9.61 35.30 10.33
CA ASP A 332 9.71 35.90 8.98
C ASP A 332 10.40 34.98 7.94
N LYS A 333 11.06 33.91 8.40
CA LYS A 333 11.71 32.90 7.55
C LYS A 333 10.93 31.59 7.46
N LYS A 334 9.78 31.47 8.14
CA LYS A 334 8.90 30.30 8.07
C LYS A 334 7.99 30.33 6.84
N GLY A 335 7.46 29.19 6.46
CA GLY A 335 6.52 29.05 5.35
C GLY A 335 7.16 29.23 3.96
N LYS A 336 8.48 29.16 3.85
CA LYS A 336 9.17 29.33 2.56
C LYS A 336 9.16 28.08 1.71
N VAL A 337 9.23 28.29 0.39
CA VAL A 337 9.50 27.26 -0.61
C VAL A 337 10.93 27.41 -1.10
N SER A 338 11.72 26.35 -1.00
CA SER A 338 13.08 26.31 -1.51
C SER A 338 13.12 25.51 -2.82
N ASP A 339 13.76 26.06 -3.84
CA ASP A 339 14.04 25.39 -5.12
C ASP A 339 15.42 24.67 -5.14
N ALA A 340 16.15 24.73 -4.04
CA ALA A 340 17.45 24.06 -3.91
C ALA A 340 17.28 22.55 -4.16
N ILE A 341 18.21 21.99 -4.95
CA ILE A 341 18.27 20.54 -5.17
C ILE A 341 18.64 19.86 -3.83
N ALA A 342 17.69 19.15 -3.25
CA ALA A 342 17.87 18.37 -2.04
C ALA A 342 17.81 16.87 -2.36
N LEU A 343 18.59 16.06 -1.65
CA LEU A 343 18.64 14.62 -1.83
C LEU A 343 18.34 13.88 -0.51
N ASN A 344 17.85 12.65 -0.59
CA ASN A 344 17.75 11.79 0.57
C ASN A 344 19.10 11.56 1.28
N LEU A 345 20.21 11.69 0.56
CA LEU A 345 21.59 11.71 1.08
C LEU A 345 21.87 12.85 2.07
N ASP A 346 21.15 13.96 1.95
CA ASP A 346 21.37 15.16 2.78
C ASP A 346 20.81 15.02 4.17
N LEU A 347 19.82 14.15 4.35
CA LEU A 347 19.11 13.99 5.63
C LEU A 347 20.05 13.58 6.77
N PRO A 348 20.86 12.50 6.68
CA PRO A 348 21.76 12.13 7.76
C PRO A 348 22.83 13.19 8.06
N SER A 349 23.38 13.87 7.04
CA SER A 349 24.30 14.99 7.21
C SER A 349 23.64 16.15 7.96
N THR A 350 22.38 16.42 7.65
CA THR A 350 21.58 17.47 8.30
C THR A 350 21.29 17.13 9.77
N PHE A 351 20.93 15.88 10.07
CA PHE A 351 20.69 15.44 11.45
C PHE A 351 21.94 15.57 12.33
N LEU A 352 23.10 15.22 11.78
CA LEU A 352 24.39 15.35 12.48
C LEU A 352 24.77 16.82 12.69
N ASP A 353 24.55 17.68 11.70
CA ASP A 353 24.81 19.12 11.80
C ASP A 353 23.95 19.77 12.89
N TRP A 354 22.64 19.49 12.93
CA TRP A 354 21.78 19.98 14.02
C TRP A 354 22.21 19.50 15.42
N ALA A 355 22.80 18.31 15.48
CA ALA A 355 23.34 17.77 16.73
C ALA A 355 24.69 18.38 17.12
N GLY A 356 25.32 19.18 16.25
CA GLY A 356 26.70 19.64 16.41
C GLY A 356 27.71 18.50 16.34
N ALA A 357 27.36 17.40 15.67
CA ALA A 357 28.23 16.24 15.51
C ALA A 357 29.05 16.35 14.21
N LYS A 358 30.24 15.74 14.21
CA LYS A 358 31.07 15.68 13.00
C LYS A 358 30.37 14.80 11.95
N ILE A 359 30.19 15.36 10.76
CA ILE A 359 29.72 14.61 9.59
C ILE A 359 30.89 13.77 9.07
N PRO A 360 30.74 12.44 8.92
CA PRO A 360 31.82 11.58 8.41
C PRO A 360 32.21 11.93 6.97
N ASP A 361 33.50 11.87 6.67
CA ASP A 361 34.03 12.20 5.32
C ASP A 361 33.46 11.28 4.21
N ARG A 362 32.97 10.08 4.56
CA ARG A 362 32.32 9.14 3.65
C ARG A 362 30.89 9.55 3.26
N TYR A 363 30.25 10.48 4.00
CA TYR A 363 28.90 10.94 3.69
C TYR A 363 28.92 11.81 2.44
N GLN A 364 28.00 11.60 1.56
CA GLN A 364 27.94 12.22 0.22
C GLN A 364 26.88 13.32 0.12
N GLY A 365 26.08 13.48 1.16
CA GLY A 365 25.07 14.52 1.28
C GLY A 365 25.60 15.78 1.97
N HIS A 366 24.95 16.90 1.70
CA HIS A 366 25.22 18.20 2.34
C HIS A 366 24.17 18.47 3.41
N SER A 367 24.49 19.24 4.45
CA SER A 367 23.50 19.67 5.43
C SER A 367 22.51 20.66 4.82
N LEU A 368 21.21 20.41 5.00
CA LEU A 368 20.12 21.33 4.62
C LEU A 368 19.93 22.45 5.66
N HIS A 369 20.61 22.40 6.79
CA HIS A 369 20.48 23.37 7.87
C HIS A 369 20.66 24.83 7.42
N PRO A 370 21.68 25.19 6.61
CA PRO A 370 21.81 26.56 6.12
C PRO A 370 20.61 27.05 5.30
N ILE A 371 20.03 26.16 4.47
CA ILE A 371 18.84 26.47 3.66
C ILE A 371 17.62 26.67 4.54
N VAL A 372 17.46 25.85 5.57
CA VAL A 372 16.30 25.91 6.47
C VAL A 372 16.37 27.16 7.37
N SER A 373 17.54 27.44 7.95
CA SER A 373 17.72 28.52 8.95
C SER A 373 17.98 29.90 8.32
N SER A 374 18.47 29.93 7.09
CA SER A 374 18.89 31.17 6.43
C SER A 374 18.52 31.18 4.94
N GLU A 375 19.51 31.09 4.07
CA GLU A 375 19.36 31.08 2.62
C GLU A 375 20.20 29.98 1.99
N LYS A 376 19.90 29.67 0.71
CA LYS A 376 20.70 28.73 -0.06
C LYS A 376 22.15 29.24 -0.18
N PRO A 377 23.16 28.48 0.26
CA PRO A 377 24.55 28.83 0.06
C PRO A 377 24.89 29.06 -1.41
N ALA A 378 25.77 30.00 -1.71
CA ALA A 378 26.15 30.33 -3.09
C ALA A 378 26.85 29.16 -3.81
N ASP A 379 27.51 28.30 -3.07
CA ASP A 379 28.20 27.10 -3.53
C ASP A 379 27.32 25.83 -3.43
N TRP A 380 26.01 26.00 -3.21
CA TRP A 380 25.09 24.87 -3.19
C TRP A 380 25.08 24.13 -4.53
N ARG A 381 24.93 22.79 -4.47
CA ARG A 381 24.92 21.96 -5.68
C ARG A 381 23.93 22.46 -6.73
N THR A 382 24.34 22.40 -7.98
CA THR A 382 23.49 22.73 -9.14
C THR A 382 23.06 21.48 -9.91
N GLU A 383 23.53 20.30 -9.50
CA GLU A 383 23.19 19.02 -10.12
C GLU A 383 23.01 17.90 -9.09
N SER A 384 22.32 16.86 -9.51
CA SER A 384 22.15 15.62 -8.76
C SER A 384 22.40 14.40 -9.64
N PHE A 385 22.93 13.33 -9.04
CA PHE A 385 23.14 12.06 -9.72
C PHE A 385 22.03 11.06 -9.30
N HIS A 386 21.46 10.40 -10.29
CA HIS A 386 20.40 9.41 -10.11
C HIS A 386 20.76 8.11 -10.79
N GLU A 387 20.42 7.01 -10.15
CA GLU A 387 20.68 5.67 -10.66
C GLU A 387 19.59 4.68 -10.25
N HIS A 388 19.45 3.61 -11.02
CA HIS A 388 18.69 2.44 -10.62
C HIS A 388 19.37 1.19 -11.17
N PHE A 389 19.66 0.21 -10.32
CA PHE A 389 20.24 -1.07 -10.72
C PHE A 389 19.81 -2.24 -9.84
N ALA A 390 18.70 -2.08 -9.12
CA ALA A 390 18.08 -3.16 -8.37
C ALA A 390 17.19 -4.02 -9.29
N VAL A 391 17.19 -5.33 -9.10
CA VAL A 391 16.32 -6.27 -9.85
C VAL A 391 16.48 -6.10 -11.38
N ARG A 392 17.70 -5.96 -11.88
CA ARG A 392 18.04 -5.63 -13.27
C ARG A 392 17.44 -6.58 -14.31
N THR A 393 17.10 -7.81 -13.93
CA THR A 393 16.45 -8.76 -14.84
C THR A 393 15.00 -8.42 -15.18
N ARG A 394 14.35 -7.53 -14.42
CA ARG A 394 12.95 -7.11 -14.60
C ARG A 394 12.74 -5.60 -14.65
N ILE A 395 13.74 -4.83 -14.24
CA ILE A 395 13.72 -3.38 -14.18
C ILE A 395 14.98 -2.86 -14.85
N PRO A 396 14.85 -2.09 -15.93
CA PRO A 396 16.00 -1.55 -16.65
C PRO A 396 16.90 -0.68 -15.78
N ALA A 397 18.18 -0.99 -15.74
CA ALA A 397 19.15 -0.18 -15.01
C ALA A 397 19.46 1.10 -15.75
N PHE A 398 19.46 2.23 -15.04
CA PHE A 398 19.86 3.52 -15.57
C PHE A 398 20.81 4.25 -14.62
N GLU A 399 21.56 5.18 -15.17
CA GLU A 399 22.39 6.14 -14.46
C GLU A 399 22.39 7.48 -15.22
N GLY A 400 22.44 8.59 -14.48
CA GLY A 400 22.40 9.90 -15.12
C GLY A 400 22.47 11.06 -14.15
N VAL A 401 22.61 12.27 -14.71
CA VAL A 401 22.63 13.53 -13.95
C VAL A 401 21.45 14.42 -14.33
N ARG A 402 20.97 15.17 -13.34
CA ARG A 402 19.95 16.19 -13.47
C ARG A 402 20.48 17.50 -12.89
N ASN A 403 20.39 18.59 -13.66
CA ASN A 403 20.58 19.95 -13.16
C ASN A 403 19.24 20.72 -13.14
N GLU A 404 19.28 22.02 -12.95
CA GLU A 404 18.07 22.86 -12.88
C GLU A 404 17.24 22.83 -14.17
N ARG A 405 17.91 22.65 -15.33
CA ARG A 405 17.25 22.69 -16.64
C ARG A 405 17.21 21.36 -17.36
N PHE A 406 18.30 20.62 -17.37
CA PHE A 406 18.40 19.38 -18.17
C PHE A 406 18.50 18.15 -17.28
N LYS A 407 17.90 17.06 -17.73
CA LYS A 407 18.10 15.73 -17.18
C LYS A 407 18.59 14.80 -18.29
N TYR A 408 19.71 14.15 -18.02
CA TYR A 408 20.28 13.13 -18.90
C TYR A 408 20.36 11.80 -18.15
N VAL A 409 19.98 10.72 -18.83
CA VAL A 409 20.17 9.36 -18.36
C VAL A 409 20.52 8.42 -19.49
N ARG A 410 21.23 7.33 -19.15
CA ARG A 410 21.47 6.19 -20.04
C ARG A 410 21.04 4.89 -19.41
N TYR A 411 20.39 4.03 -20.18
CA TYR A 411 19.95 2.71 -19.76
C TYR A 411 21.02 1.66 -20.09
N VAL A 412 21.80 1.28 -19.09
CA VAL A 412 23.07 0.54 -19.23
C VAL A 412 22.88 -0.83 -19.90
N ASP A 413 21.81 -1.57 -19.53
CA ASP A 413 21.55 -2.93 -20.03
C ASP A 413 20.80 -2.93 -21.38
N HIS A 414 20.50 -1.77 -21.95
CA HIS A 414 19.74 -1.59 -23.19
C HIS A 414 20.53 -0.78 -24.23
N GLY A 415 21.78 -1.19 -24.47
CA GLY A 415 22.64 -0.57 -25.48
C GLY A 415 23.00 0.88 -25.15
N ASN A 416 22.99 1.24 -23.86
CA ASN A 416 23.16 2.63 -23.40
C ASN A 416 22.16 3.60 -24.05
N ARG A 417 20.90 3.17 -24.29
CA ARG A 417 19.85 4.07 -24.80
C ARG A 417 19.77 5.32 -23.95
N GLU A 418 19.93 6.47 -24.56
CA GLU A 418 20.04 7.76 -23.91
C GLU A 418 18.72 8.55 -23.95
N PHE A 419 18.51 9.35 -22.92
CA PHE A 419 17.46 10.36 -22.84
C PHE A 419 18.07 11.68 -22.40
N LEU A 420 17.65 12.74 -23.05
CA LEU A 420 17.92 14.12 -22.64
C LEU A 420 16.59 14.89 -22.62
N HIS A 421 16.23 15.45 -21.48
CA HIS A 421 15.01 16.23 -21.31
C HIS A 421 15.34 17.68 -20.92
N ASP A 422 14.67 18.67 -21.53
CA ASP A 422 14.72 20.08 -21.11
C ASP A 422 13.57 20.36 -20.12
N LEU A 423 13.81 20.18 -18.84
CA LEU A 423 12.81 20.29 -17.77
C LEU A 423 12.18 21.69 -17.65
N LYS A 424 12.81 22.73 -18.23
CA LYS A 424 12.27 24.09 -18.26
C LYS A 424 11.18 24.23 -19.29
N ASN A 425 11.36 23.66 -20.48
CA ASN A 425 10.44 23.77 -21.60
C ASN A 425 9.49 22.55 -21.69
N ASP A 426 9.92 21.40 -21.17
CA ASP A 426 9.18 20.14 -21.11
C ASP A 426 9.30 19.54 -19.69
N PRO A 427 8.62 20.12 -18.69
CA PRO A 427 8.66 19.61 -17.32
C PRO A 427 8.03 18.22 -17.18
N ASP A 428 7.32 17.77 -18.20
CA ASP A 428 6.66 16.47 -18.27
C ASP A 428 7.51 15.39 -18.95
N GLU A 429 8.71 15.74 -19.40
CA GLU A 429 9.66 14.80 -20.01
C GLU A 429 9.05 13.96 -21.15
N LEU A 430 8.24 14.59 -21.98
CA LEU A 430 7.56 13.97 -23.12
C LEU A 430 8.47 13.85 -24.35
N VAL A 431 9.44 14.73 -24.47
CA VAL A 431 10.34 14.81 -25.62
C VAL A 431 11.75 14.34 -25.21
N ASN A 432 12.25 13.34 -25.93
CA ASN A 432 13.66 12.94 -25.80
C ASN A 432 14.52 13.70 -26.83
N LEU A 433 15.40 14.55 -26.36
CA LEU A 433 16.31 15.39 -27.17
C LEU A 433 17.67 14.73 -27.47
N ALA A 434 17.87 13.47 -27.05
CA ALA A 434 19.17 12.79 -27.20
C ALA A 434 19.59 12.62 -28.68
N ASP A 435 18.62 12.53 -29.57
CA ASP A 435 18.88 12.39 -31.02
C ASP A 435 18.75 13.74 -31.78
N ASP A 436 18.55 14.88 -31.09
CA ASP A 436 18.43 16.22 -31.70
C ASP A 436 19.80 16.87 -31.84
N PRO A 437 20.27 17.14 -33.09
CA PRO A 437 21.57 17.76 -33.33
C PRO A 437 21.75 19.14 -32.66
N SER A 438 20.66 19.88 -32.43
CA SER A 438 20.72 21.20 -31.78
C SER A 438 21.10 21.12 -30.30
N HIS A 439 20.99 19.92 -29.69
CA HIS A 439 21.34 19.65 -28.31
C HIS A 439 22.60 18.79 -28.13
N ALA A 440 23.36 18.54 -29.21
CA ALA A 440 24.53 17.66 -29.21
C ALA A 440 25.62 18.08 -28.20
N GLU A 441 25.88 19.38 -28.05
CA GLU A 441 26.85 19.90 -27.07
C GLU A 441 26.36 19.65 -25.62
N THR A 442 25.09 19.93 -25.34
CA THR A 442 24.47 19.66 -24.03
C THR A 442 24.52 18.17 -23.71
N LEU A 443 24.16 17.31 -24.68
CA LEU A 443 24.20 15.87 -24.53
C LEU A 443 25.61 15.37 -24.17
N LEU A 444 26.64 15.88 -24.90
CA LEU A 444 28.04 15.52 -24.64
C LEU A 444 28.46 15.91 -23.22
N ALA A 445 28.21 17.16 -22.82
CA ALA A 445 28.53 17.63 -21.48
C ALA A 445 27.87 16.82 -20.38
N MET A 446 26.57 16.51 -20.51
CA MET A 446 25.83 15.72 -19.53
C MET A 446 26.30 14.26 -19.49
N ARG A 447 26.68 13.68 -20.60
CA ARG A 447 27.30 12.36 -20.73
C ARG A 447 28.64 12.27 -19.99
N GLU A 448 29.52 13.27 -20.17
CA GLU A 448 30.80 13.38 -19.47
C GLU A 448 30.61 13.52 -17.96
N ARG A 449 29.69 14.40 -17.54
CA ARG A 449 29.33 14.56 -16.11
C ARG A 449 28.83 13.25 -15.49
N THR A 450 27.92 12.55 -16.18
CA THR A 450 27.42 11.24 -15.71
C THR A 450 28.57 10.25 -15.55
N THR A 451 29.49 10.16 -16.51
CA THR A 451 30.64 9.26 -16.46
C THR A 451 31.57 9.61 -15.31
N ALA A 452 31.83 10.90 -15.09
CA ALA A 452 32.64 11.37 -13.95
C ALA A 452 32.01 10.95 -12.61
N ARG A 453 30.69 11.16 -12.43
CA ARG A 453 29.97 10.76 -11.20
C ARG A 453 29.96 9.24 -10.98
N VAL A 454 29.77 8.46 -12.05
CA VAL A 454 29.86 6.99 -11.98
C VAL A 454 31.25 6.56 -11.47
N ASN A 455 32.33 7.12 -12.00
CA ASN A 455 33.70 6.78 -11.60
C ASN A 455 33.97 7.20 -10.14
N GLU A 456 33.52 8.37 -9.73
CA GLU A 456 33.66 8.89 -8.36
C GLU A 456 32.93 7.99 -7.34
N LEU A 457 31.75 7.50 -7.68
CA LEU A 457 30.86 6.78 -6.75
C LEU A 457 31.14 5.27 -6.66
N GLY A 458 32.04 4.71 -7.45
CA GLY A 458 32.42 3.29 -7.36
C GLY A 458 32.58 2.57 -8.71
N GLY A 459 32.55 3.31 -9.80
CA GLY A 459 32.81 2.80 -11.16
C GLY A 459 31.57 2.19 -11.84
N PRO A 460 31.72 1.70 -13.07
CA PRO A 460 30.63 1.17 -13.89
C PRO A 460 30.00 -0.10 -13.28
N LEU A 461 28.73 -0.33 -13.62
CA LEU A 461 28.03 -1.55 -13.25
C LEU A 461 28.67 -2.76 -13.93
N VAL A 462 28.72 -3.89 -13.21
CA VAL A 462 29.11 -5.18 -13.80
C VAL A 462 28.06 -5.60 -14.83
N PRO A 463 28.46 -6.14 -16.00
CA PRO A 463 27.51 -6.63 -16.99
C PRO A 463 26.49 -7.61 -16.40
N LEU A 464 25.26 -7.54 -16.87
CA LEU A 464 24.18 -8.42 -16.43
C LEU A 464 24.46 -9.85 -16.92
N LYS A 465 24.48 -10.82 -16.01
CA LYS A 465 24.73 -12.23 -16.36
C LYS A 465 23.50 -12.94 -16.95
N ALA A 466 22.30 -12.57 -16.48
CA ALA A 466 21.05 -13.09 -16.99
C ALA A 466 20.37 -12.05 -17.88
N PRO A 467 19.72 -12.46 -19.00
CA PRO A 467 19.04 -11.52 -19.87
C PRO A 467 17.88 -10.80 -19.14
N PHE A 468 17.58 -9.59 -19.58
CA PHE A 468 16.38 -8.87 -19.15
C PHE A 468 15.15 -9.71 -19.53
N THR A 469 14.31 -9.99 -18.57
CA THR A 469 13.04 -10.70 -18.76
C THR A 469 11.94 -9.67 -18.88
N ALA A 470 11.56 -9.37 -20.11
CA ALA A 470 10.38 -8.55 -20.36
C ALA A 470 9.17 -9.14 -19.63
N SER A 471 8.35 -8.31 -19.05
CA SER A 471 7.06 -8.75 -18.52
C SER A 471 6.26 -9.33 -19.70
N THR A 472 6.00 -10.61 -19.64
CA THR A 472 5.15 -11.32 -20.62
C THR A 472 3.68 -11.15 -20.31
N VAL A 473 3.31 -10.17 -19.46
CA VAL A 473 1.91 -9.81 -19.36
C VAL A 473 1.55 -9.28 -20.74
N PRO A 474 0.84 -10.10 -21.55
CA PRO A 474 0.31 -9.61 -22.79
C PRO A 474 -0.43 -8.35 -22.47
N HIS A 475 -0.46 -7.44 -23.40
CA HIS A 475 -1.40 -6.34 -23.40
C HIS A 475 -2.68 -6.81 -22.70
N PRO A 476 -3.04 -6.20 -21.60
CA PRO A 476 -4.08 -6.69 -20.74
C PRO A 476 -5.40 -6.19 -21.23
N GLU A 477 -5.65 -6.55 -22.31
CA GLU A 477 -6.97 -7.12 -22.30
C GLU A 477 -6.86 -8.16 -21.22
N ILE A 478 -7.59 -7.98 -20.19
CA ILE A 478 -7.97 -8.93 -19.17
C ILE A 478 -8.34 -10.28 -19.80
N SER A 479 -8.44 -10.31 -21.08
CA SER A 479 -8.45 -11.42 -22.01
C SER A 479 -7.40 -12.47 -21.78
N ALA A 480 -6.35 -12.19 -21.13
CA ALA A 480 -5.41 -13.20 -20.73
C ALA A 480 -5.71 -13.84 -19.37
N LEU A 481 -6.69 -13.36 -18.65
CA LEU A 481 -7.35 -14.12 -17.61
C LEU A 481 -8.36 -15.02 -18.31
N VAL A 482 -7.90 -16.21 -18.66
CA VAL A 482 -8.70 -17.37 -19.04
C VAL A 482 -10.02 -17.06 -19.77
N GLY A 483 -10.02 -17.24 -21.09
CA GLY A 483 -11.24 -17.34 -21.88
C GLY A 483 -12.10 -16.10 -21.94
N THR A 484 -11.59 -15.04 -22.54
CA THR A 484 -12.24 -13.73 -22.63
C THR A 484 -13.28 -13.61 -23.71
N ARG A 485 -13.34 -14.56 -24.60
CA ARG A 485 -14.48 -14.62 -25.50
C ARG A 485 -15.55 -15.46 -24.83
N PRO A 486 -16.74 -14.88 -24.59
CA PRO A 486 -17.87 -15.67 -24.20
C PRO A 486 -18.05 -16.83 -25.20
N ASP A 487 -18.40 -18.00 -24.70
CA ASP A 487 -18.84 -19.09 -25.55
C ASP A 487 -20.18 -18.72 -26.24
N LYS A 488 -20.70 -19.62 -27.08
CA LYS A 488 -21.96 -19.40 -27.80
C LYS A 488 -23.16 -19.09 -26.89
N ASP A 489 -23.07 -19.48 -25.61
CA ASP A 489 -24.11 -19.31 -24.60
C ASP A 489 -23.87 -18.07 -23.72
N GLY A 490 -22.75 -17.34 -23.94
CA GLY A 490 -22.36 -16.14 -23.24
C GLY A 490 -21.58 -16.37 -21.95
N PHE A 491 -21.08 -17.59 -21.70
CA PHE A 491 -20.25 -17.88 -20.53
C PHE A 491 -18.78 -17.65 -20.79
N VAL A 492 -18.10 -17.09 -19.81
CA VAL A 492 -16.65 -16.87 -19.77
C VAL A 492 -16.02 -17.87 -18.79
N ARG A 493 -14.92 -18.51 -19.16
CA ARG A 493 -14.14 -19.33 -18.24
C ARG A 493 -13.35 -18.43 -17.29
N VAL A 494 -13.38 -18.73 -15.99
CA VAL A 494 -12.65 -17.99 -14.94
C VAL A 494 -11.49 -18.75 -14.34
N PHE A 495 -11.21 -19.95 -14.84
CA PHE A 495 -10.07 -20.79 -14.44
C PHE A 495 -9.49 -21.55 -15.65
N ASP A 496 -8.15 -21.57 -15.79
CA ASP A 496 -7.44 -22.17 -16.95
C ASP A 496 -7.17 -23.66 -16.82
N GLY A 497 -7.47 -24.25 -15.68
CA GLY A 497 -7.12 -25.63 -15.38
C GLY A 497 -5.63 -25.87 -15.10
N LYS A 498 -4.78 -24.85 -15.09
CA LYS A 498 -3.33 -24.98 -15.01
C LYS A 498 -2.67 -24.15 -13.92
N SER A 499 -3.22 -22.97 -13.61
CA SER A 499 -2.59 -22.02 -12.68
C SER A 499 -3.63 -21.24 -11.89
N LEU A 500 -3.24 -20.70 -10.72
CA LEU A 500 -4.07 -19.76 -9.95
C LEU A 500 -4.03 -18.33 -10.53
N ARG A 501 -3.65 -18.17 -11.78
CA ARG A 501 -3.65 -16.88 -12.45
C ARG A 501 -5.07 -16.29 -12.45
N GLY A 502 -5.21 -15.04 -11.98
CA GLY A 502 -6.50 -14.39 -11.84
C GLY A 502 -7.21 -14.69 -10.51
N TRP A 503 -6.56 -15.42 -9.60
CA TRP A 503 -7.05 -15.72 -8.28
C TRP A 503 -6.04 -15.32 -7.22
N THR A 504 -6.49 -14.79 -6.08
CA THR A 504 -5.65 -14.45 -4.91
C THR A 504 -6.10 -15.25 -3.69
N GLY A 505 -5.17 -15.96 -3.10
CA GLY A 505 -5.34 -16.73 -1.86
C GLY A 505 -3.98 -17.16 -1.32
N ASP A 506 -3.92 -17.56 -0.06
CA ASP A 506 -2.68 -18.03 0.57
C ASP A 506 -2.25 -19.39 -0.04
N SER A 507 -1.05 -19.43 -0.63
CA SER A 507 -0.46 -20.64 -1.22
C SER A 507 -0.25 -21.78 -0.21
N LYS A 508 -0.32 -21.51 1.09
CA LYS A 508 -0.34 -22.54 2.14
C LYS A 508 -1.57 -23.44 2.01
N TYR A 509 -2.71 -22.88 1.59
CA TYR A 509 -3.98 -23.61 1.52
C TYR A 509 -4.41 -23.88 0.09
N TRP A 510 -4.02 -23.05 -0.89
CA TRP A 510 -4.51 -23.09 -2.25
C TRP A 510 -3.45 -23.45 -3.27
N SER A 511 -3.77 -24.37 -4.15
CA SER A 511 -2.89 -24.83 -5.24
C SER A 511 -3.74 -25.27 -6.44
N VAL A 512 -3.10 -25.67 -7.55
CA VAL A 512 -3.74 -26.38 -8.66
C VAL A 512 -3.29 -27.84 -8.64
N LYS A 513 -4.23 -28.77 -8.63
CA LYS A 513 -3.99 -30.20 -8.76
C LYS A 513 -5.03 -30.81 -9.69
N ASP A 514 -4.60 -31.70 -10.58
CA ASP A 514 -5.45 -32.46 -11.51
C ASP A 514 -6.44 -31.56 -12.30
N GLY A 515 -5.99 -30.39 -12.73
CA GLY A 515 -6.81 -29.44 -13.48
C GLY A 515 -7.86 -28.71 -12.65
N ALA A 516 -7.75 -28.70 -11.32
CA ALA A 516 -8.68 -28.08 -10.39
C ALA A 516 -8.00 -27.10 -9.43
N ILE A 517 -8.64 -25.99 -9.11
CA ILE A 517 -8.30 -25.18 -7.92
C ILE A 517 -8.53 -26.08 -6.71
N THR A 518 -7.48 -26.31 -5.94
CA THR A 518 -7.50 -27.25 -4.81
C THR A 518 -7.19 -26.52 -3.51
N GLY A 519 -8.13 -26.55 -2.59
CA GLY A 519 -8.00 -26.08 -1.21
C GLY A 519 -7.77 -27.25 -0.26
N VAL A 520 -6.78 -27.12 0.65
CA VAL A 520 -6.43 -28.18 1.61
C VAL A 520 -6.27 -27.59 3.00
N THR A 521 -6.83 -28.27 4.01
CA THR A 521 -6.56 -27.99 5.41
C THR A 521 -6.17 -29.27 6.15
N ASP A 522 -5.33 -29.11 7.18
CA ASP A 522 -4.88 -30.21 8.08
C ASP A 522 -5.69 -30.26 9.38
N GLY A 523 -6.76 -29.47 9.46
CA GLY A 523 -7.59 -29.34 10.68
C GLY A 523 -7.04 -28.33 11.70
N SER A 524 -5.93 -27.70 11.46
CA SER A 524 -5.35 -26.69 12.38
C SER A 524 -5.87 -25.26 12.15
N LEU A 525 -6.67 -25.05 11.11
CA LEU A 525 -7.20 -23.75 10.72
C LEU A 525 -8.06 -23.15 11.85
N LYS A 526 -7.81 -21.87 12.19
CA LYS A 526 -8.55 -21.17 13.27
C LYS A 526 -9.59 -20.18 12.74
N MET A 527 -9.58 -19.89 11.44
CA MET A 527 -10.48 -18.98 10.78
C MET A 527 -10.61 -19.39 9.31
N ASN A 528 -11.82 -19.29 8.76
CA ASN A 528 -12.08 -19.56 7.35
C ASN A 528 -11.15 -18.72 6.47
N ARG A 529 -10.62 -19.33 5.40
CA ARG A 529 -9.74 -18.71 4.42
C ARG A 529 -10.33 -18.83 3.03
N PHE A 530 -10.06 -17.83 2.21
CA PHE A 530 -10.67 -17.72 0.90
C PHE A 530 -9.61 -17.57 -0.20
N ILE A 531 -9.95 -18.05 -1.39
CA ILE A 531 -9.31 -17.66 -2.63
C ILE A 531 -10.30 -16.82 -3.44
N THR A 532 -9.90 -15.61 -3.84
CA THR A 532 -10.76 -14.63 -4.46
C THR A 532 -10.44 -14.47 -5.93
N TRP A 533 -11.45 -14.41 -6.78
CA TRP A 533 -11.30 -14.08 -8.19
C TRP A 533 -11.05 -12.58 -8.40
N ASN A 534 -9.99 -12.25 -9.17
CA ASN A 534 -9.45 -10.89 -9.25
C ASN A 534 -9.93 -10.09 -10.47
N HIS A 535 -10.88 -10.61 -11.23
CA HIS A 535 -11.23 -9.98 -12.51
C HIS A 535 -12.13 -8.76 -12.33
N SER A 536 -13.25 -8.93 -11.64
CA SER A 536 -14.26 -7.89 -11.40
C SER A 536 -15.08 -8.24 -10.17
N THR A 537 -15.86 -7.28 -9.70
CA THR A 537 -17.03 -7.57 -8.87
C THR A 537 -18.10 -8.25 -9.72
N ILE A 538 -18.99 -8.98 -9.07
CA ILE A 538 -20.13 -9.63 -9.72
C ILE A 538 -21.44 -9.08 -9.15
N ARG A 539 -22.35 -8.72 -10.05
CA ARG A 539 -23.66 -8.14 -9.71
C ARG A 539 -24.79 -9.12 -10.01
N ASN A 540 -25.16 -9.24 -11.27
CA ASN A 540 -26.12 -10.20 -11.77
C ASN A 540 -25.37 -11.25 -12.60
N PHE A 541 -25.55 -12.51 -12.31
CA PHE A 541 -24.75 -13.55 -12.95
C PHE A 541 -25.39 -14.92 -12.91
N ASP A 542 -24.92 -15.80 -13.80
CA ASP A 542 -25.15 -17.24 -13.82
C ASP A 542 -23.77 -17.92 -13.74
N LEU A 543 -23.47 -18.58 -12.64
CA LEU A 543 -22.20 -19.22 -12.35
C LEU A 543 -22.36 -20.74 -12.39
N HIS A 544 -21.44 -21.43 -13.07
CA HIS A 544 -21.34 -22.89 -13.08
C HIS A 544 -19.94 -23.32 -12.67
N VAL A 545 -19.84 -24.32 -11.79
CA VAL A 545 -18.57 -24.90 -11.36
C VAL A 545 -18.75 -26.32 -10.92
N LYS A 546 -17.83 -27.21 -11.29
CA LYS A 546 -17.74 -28.56 -10.72
C LYS A 546 -16.99 -28.53 -9.41
N VAL A 547 -17.56 -29.15 -8.41
CA VAL A 547 -17.04 -29.20 -7.04
C VAL A 547 -16.86 -30.65 -6.61
N LYS A 548 -15.75 -30.94 -5.93
CA LYS A 548 -15.52 -32.22 -5.23
C LYS A 548 -14.92 -31.94 -3.84
N VAL A 549 -15.57 -32.45 -2.80
CA VAL A 549 -15.14 -32.29 -1.42
C VAL A 549 -15.03 -33.64 -0.72
N THR A 550 -13.99 -33.80 0.12
CA THR A 550 -13.83 -35.02 0.93
C THR A 550 -14.93 -35.17 1.99
N ALA A 551 -15.24 -36.39 2.40
CA ALA A 551 -16.17 -36.66 3.50
C ALA A 551 -15.81 -35.85 4.77
N GLY A 552 -16.79 -35.33 5.48
CA GLY A 552 -16.62 -34.41 6.63
C GLY A 552 -16.18 -32.99 6.25
N GLY A 553 -15.95 -32.72 4.96
CA GLY A 553 -15.51 -31.41 4.48
C GLY A 553 -16.63 -30.38 4.43
N ASN A 554 -16.27 -29.12 4.71
CA ASN A 554 -17.13 -27.96 4.58
C ASN A 554 -16.41 -26.85 3.80
N SER A 555 -17.12 -26.23 2.88
CA SER A 555 -16.61 -25.17 2.01
C SER A 555 -17.77 -24.28 1.53
N GLY A 556 -17.51 -23.38 0.57
CA GLY A 556 -18.56 -22.55 -0.01
C GLY A 556 -18.11 -21.74 -1.22
N ILE A 557 -19.10 -21.42 -2.06
CA ILE A 557 -18.98 -20.46 -3.15
C ILE A 557 -19.50 -19.14 -2.62
N GLN A 558 -18.57 -18.23 -2.32
CA GLN A 558 -18.88 -16.90 -1.81
C GLN A 558 -19.13 -15.95 -2.99
N TYR A 559 -20.21 -15.18 -2.93
CA TYR A 559 -20.55 -14.23 -3.97
C TYR A 559 -21.12 -12.93 -3.42
N ARG A 560 -20.98 -11.84 -4.17
CA ARG A 560 -21.28 -10.48 -3.72
C ARG A 560 -20.66 -10.18 -2.34
N GLY A 561 -19.49 -10.77 -2.12
CA GLY A 561 -18.78 -10.67 -0.86
C GLY A 561 -18.04 -9.35 -0.71
N THR A 562 -17.72 -9.01 0.55
CA THR A 562 -16.84 -7.90 0.88
C THR A 562 -15.56 -8.45 1.49
N SER A 563 -14.42 -8.06 0.92
CA SER A 563 -13.12 -8.39 1.52
C SER A 563 -12.91 -7.65 2.83
N ARG A 564 -12.36 -8.35 3.82
CA ARG A 564 -12.12 -7.84 5.17
C ARG A 564 -10.63 -7.92 5.51
N PRO A 565 -9.79 -7.04 4.90
CA PRO A 565 -8.34 -7.03 5.16
C PRO A 565 -7.99 -6.67 6.61
N ASP A 566 -8.92 -6.06 7.35
CA ASP A 566 -8.84 -5.84 8.79
C ASP A 566 -8.89 -7.15 9.62
N LEU A 567 -9.48 -8.21 9.07
CA LEU A 567 -9.52 -9.55 9.67
C LEU A 567 -8.45 -10.49 9.09
N GLY A 568 -7.87 -10.16 7.93
CA GLY A 568 -6.84 -10.92 7.22
C GLY A 568 -6.97 -10.74 5.71
N LEU A 569 -5.86 -10.83 4.98
CA LEU A 569 -5.81 -10.57 3.53
C LEU A 569 -6.73 -11.49 2.69
N ASP A 570 -7.06 -12.65 3.20
CA ASP A 570 -7.85 -13.68 2.56
C ASP A 570 -9.19 -13.94 3.27
N VAL A 571 -9.72 -12.96 3.99
CA VAL A 571 -11.04 -13.02 4.65
C VAL A 571 -12.09 -12.30 3.82
N VAL A 572 -13.19 -12.98 3.50
CA VAL A 572 -14.33 -12.48 2.75
C VAL A 572 -15.61 -12.71 3.53
N THR A 573 -16.53 -11.74 3.48
CA THR A 573 -17.88 -11.82 4.06
C THR A 573 -18.92 -11.79 2.94
N GLY A 574 -20.17 -12.13 3.21
CA GLY A 574 -21.30 -12.02 2.26
C GLY A 574 -22.00 -13.33 1.99
N TYR A 575 -22.80 -13.39 0.91
CA TYR A 575 -23.59 -14.58 0.57
C TYR A 575 -22.71 -15.75 0.17
N GLN A 576 -23.11 -16.95 0.57
CA GLN A 576 -22.42 -18.19 0.31
C GLN A 576 -23.40 -19.30 -0.09
N CYS A 577 -23.15 -19.95 -1.21
CA CYS A 577 -23.71 -21.28 -1.49
C CYS A 577 -22.82 -22.29 -0.75
N ASP A 578 -23.34 -22.86 0.33
CA ASP A 578 -22.60 -23.80 1.18
C ASP A 578 -22.36 -25.14 0.49
N ILE A 579 -21.21 -25.74 0.80
CA ILE A 579 -20.78 -27.06 0.35
C ILE A 579 -20.49 -27.90 1.58
N VAL A 580 -21.41 -28.77 1.96
CA VAL A 580 -21.29 -29.61 3.16
C VAL A 580 -21.48 -31.07 2.77
N ALA A 581 -20.39 -31.83 2.70
CA ALA A 581 -20.34 -33.16 2.11
C ALA A 581 -21.33 -34.17 2.70
N ASP A 582 -21.55 -34.15 4.01
CA ASP A 582 -22.26 -35.20 4.73
C ASP A 582 -23.55 -34.68 5.39
N ASN A 583 -24.05 -33.53 4.99
CA ASN A 583 -25.29 -32.98 5.53
C ASN A 583 -26.18 -32.40 4.41
N PRO A 584 -27.15 -33.15 3.92
CA PRO A 584 -28.00 -32.73 2.83
C PRO A 584 -28.83 -31.48 3.14
N ASN A 585 -29.11 -31.18 4.41
CA ASN A 585 -29.86 -29.98 4.80
C ASN A 585 -29.03 -28.67 4.73
N TYR A 586 -27.70 -28.79 4.64
CA TYR A 586 -26.81 -27.64 4.53
C TYR A 586 -26.12 -27.54 3.14
N ASN A 587 -26.07 -28.64 2.39
CA ASN A 587 -25.40 -28.67 1.09
C ASN A 587 -26.24 -27.94 0.02
N GLY A 588 -25.76 -26.78 -0.43
CA GLY A 588 -26.48 -25.88 -1.34
C GLY A 588 -27.38 -24.86 -0.65
N MET A 589 -27.37 -24.77 0.69
CA MET A 589 -28.07 -23.71 1.42
C MET A 589 -27.50 -22.33 1.13
N LEU A 590 -28.23 -21.27 1.50
CA LEU A 590 -27.73 -19.91 1.48
C LEU A 590 -27.37 -19.44 2.87
N TYR A 591 -26.07 -19.22 3.05
CA TYR A 591 -25.47 -18.69 4.26
C TYR A 591 -24.87 -17.30 4.02
N GLU A 592 -24.85 -16.45 5.00
CA GLU A 592 -24.14 -15.16 4.92
C GLU A 592 -22.97 -15.14 5.90
N GLU A 593 -21.77 -15.29 5.36
CA GLU A 593 -20.51 -15.35 6.14
C GLU A 593 -20.27 -14.05 6.91
N LYS A 594 -20.22 -14.13 8.23
CA LYS A 594 -20.07 -13.01 9.18
C LYS A 594 -21.15 -11.91 9.05
N GLY A 595 -22.30 -12.27 8.47
CA GLY A 595 -23.48 -11.43 8.37
C GLY A 595 -24.68 -12.02 9.12
N ARG A 596 -25.84 -12.08 8.46
CA ARG A 596 -27.12 -12.58 9.00
C ARG A 596 -27.15 -14.11 9.21
N ARG A 597 -26.11 -14.84 8.78
CA ARG A 597 -25.88 -16.29 8.95
C ARG A 597 -26.76 -17.14 8.03
N ILE A 598 -27.55 -18.08 8.56
CA ILE A 598 -28.42 -18.92 7.71
C ILE A 598 -29.63 -18.09 7.25
N LEU A 599 -29.70 -17.86 5.95
CA LEU A 599 -30.85 -17.21 5.32
C LEU A 599 -31.85 -18.24 4.76
N SER A 600 -31.38 -19.43 4.34
CA SER A 600 -32.22 -20.50 3.83
C SER A 600 -31.49 -21.83 4.02
N HIS A 601 -32.17 -22.86 4.52
CA HIS A 601 -31.67 -24.24 4.44
C HIS A 601 -31.90 -24.84 3.06
N THR A 602 -31.20 -25.93 2.80
CA THR A 602 -31.42 -26.69 1.54
C THR A 602 -32.87 -27.23 1.52
N GLY A 603 -33.53 -27.03 0.38
CA GLY A 603 -34.92 -27.42 0.18
C GLY A 603 -35.94 -26.38 0.61
N GLU A 604 -35.53 -25.18 1.01
CA GLU A 604 -36.44 -24.09 1.37
C GLU A 604 -36.58 -23.05 0.28
N LYS A 605 -37.81 -22.52 0.12
CA LYS A 605 -38.10 -21.26 -0.56
C LYS A 605 -38.29 -20.19 0.48
N VAL A 606 -37.52 -19.12 0.41
CA VAL A 606 -37.42 -18.11 1.47
C VAL A 606 -37.63 -16.70 0.93
N ILE A 607 -38.34 -15.87 1.70
CA ILE A 607 -38.36 -14.43 1.53
C ILE A 607 -37.74 -13.82 2.80
N VAL A 608 -36.67 -13.06 2.66
CA VAL A 608 -36.16 -12.20 3.73
C VAL A 608 -36.98 -10.92 3.68
N ASP A 609 -37.65 -10.59 4.78
CA ASP A 609 -38.48 -9.38 4.85
C ASP A 609 -37.66 -8.09 4.94
N THR A 610 -38.31 -6.94 4.93
CA THR A 610 -37.68 -5.63 5.02
C THR A 610 -36.96 -5.34 6.34
N ASP A 611 -37.21 -6.16 7.36
CA ASP A 611 -36.58 -6.10 8.68
C ASP A 611 -35.39 -7.08 8.80
N GLY A 612 -35.09 -7.82 7.72
CA GLY A 612 -33.97 -8.77 7.64
C GLY A 612 -34.30 -10.16 8.21
N GLN A 613 -35.56 -10.45 8.55
CA GLN A 613 -35.97 -11.76 9.05
C GLN A 613 -36.29 -12.72 7.89
N PRO A 614 -35.63 -13.89 7.79
CA PRO A 614 -35.94 -14.88 6.75
C PRO A 614 -37.17 -15.73 7.11
N TRP A 615 -38.09 -15.86 6.15
CA TRP A 615 -39.37 -16.59 6.26
C TRP A 615 -39.44 -17.68 5.20
N VAL A 616 -39.61 -18.93 5.62
CA VAL A 616 -39.90 -20.07 4.73
C VAL A 616 -41.33 -19.94 4.20
N VAL A 617 -41.44 -19.77 2.90
CA VAL A 617 -42.73 -19.60 2.20
C VAL A 617 -43.10 -20.83 1.37
N GLY A 618 -42.22 -21.83 1.31
CA GLY A 618 -42.43 -23.07 0.60
C GLY A 618 -41.25 -24.03 0.75
N GLU A 619 -41.48 -25.29 0.41
CA GLU A 619 -40.49 -26.35 0.50
C GLU A 619 -40.23 -27.01 -0.84
N MET A 620 -39.05 -27.59 -1.02
CA MET A 620 -38.59 -28.34 -2.19
C MET A 620 -37.97 -29.66 -1.71
N PRO A 621 -37.96 -30.73 -2.52
CA PRO A 621 -37.32 -31.97 -2.15
C PRO A 621 -35.82 -31.78 -1.88
N VAL A 622 -35.34 -32.35 -0.77
CA VAL A 622 -33.91 -32.42 -0.45
C VAL A 622 -33.34 -33.69 -1.07
N LYS A 623 -32.17 -33.57 -1.70
CA LYS A 623 -31.42 -34.66 -2.31
C LYS A 623 -30.06 -34.82 -1.64
N GLU A 624 -29.61 -36.07 -1.47
CA GLU A 624 -28.25 -36.38 -1.06
C GLU A 624 -27.27 -36.39 -2.23
N PHE A 625 -26.06 -35.90 -2.00
CA PHE A 625 -24.95 -35.88 -2.98
C PHE A 625 -23.71 -36.52 -2.35
N ALA A 626 -23.10 -37.46 -3.06
CA ALA A 626 -22.02 -38.28 -2.52
C ALA A 626 -20.74 -37.47 -2.29
N ALA A 627 -20.16 -37.53 -1.10
CA ALA A 627 -18.86 -36.95 -0.83
C ALA A 627 -17.76 -37.65 -1.65
N GLY A 628 -16.76 -36.89 -2.13
CA GLY A 628 -15.65 -37.39 -2.92
C GLY A 628 -15.97 -37.57 -4.41
N GLU A 629 -17.17 -37.25 -4.86
CA GLU A 629 -17.56 -37.21 -6.26
C GLU A 629 -17.62 -35.78 -6.81
N TRP A 630 -17.63 -35.64 -8.13
CA TRP A 630 -17.77 -34.36 -8.80
C TRP A 630 -19.26 -34.03 -8.99
N HIS A 631 -19.71 -32.89 -8.45
CA HIS A 631 -21.06 -32.37 -8.62
C HIS A 631 -21.05 -31.01 -9.34
N ASP A 632 -22.05 -30.76 -10.18
CA ASP A 632 -22.25 -29.48 -10.86
C ASP A 632 -23.00 -28.51 -9.96
N TYR A 633 -22.33 -27.47 -9.47
CA TYR A 633 -22.95 -26.37 -8.74
C TYR A 633 -23.27 -25.24 -9.70
N ARG A 634 -24.47 -24.69 -9.56
CA ARG A 634 -24.91 -23.48 -10.27
C ARG A 634 -25.44 -22.47 -9.26
N VAL A 635 -25.01 -21.22 -9.39
CA VAL A 635 -25.50 -20.08 -8.63
C VAL A 635 -26.03 -19.05 -9.61
N LEU A 636 -27.33 -18.79 -9.60
CA LEU A 636 -27.98 -17.76 -10.41
C LEU A 636 -28.45 -16.63 -9.50
N VAL A 637 -28.02 -15.40 -9.82
CA VAL A 637 -28.41 -14.22 -9.04
C VAL A 637 -28.90 -13.13 -9.99
N GLN A 638 -30.14 -12.71 -9.80
CA GLN A 638 -30.83 -11.69 -10.61
C GLN A 638 -31.47 -10.64 -9.68
N GLY A 639 -30.90 -9.44 -9.63
CA GLY A 639 -31.32 -8.43 -8.66
C GLY A 639 -31.13 -8.92 -7.22
N ASN A 640 -32.23 -9.05 -6.50
CA ASN A 640 -32.27 -9.57 -5.13
C ASN A 640 -32.85 -10.99 -5.03
N HIS A 641 -32.87 -11.72 -6.14
CA HIS A 641 -33.29 -13.12 -6.24
C HIS A 641 -32.09 -14.03 -6.38
N HIS A 642 -31.94 -15.00 -5.49
CA HIS A 642 -30.84 -15.94 -5.38
C HIS A 642 -31.35 -17.36 -5.51
N GLN A 643 -30.72 -18.14 -6.39
CA GLN A 643 -31.06 -19.54 -6.60
C GLN A 643 -29.79 -20.39 -6.68
N HIS A 644 -29.79 -21.55 -6.00
CA HIS A 644 -28.70 -22.52 -6.03
C HIS A 644 -29.18 -23.86 -6.55
N TRP A 645 -28.34 -24.53 -7.34
CA TRP A 645 -28.59 -25.90 -7.81
C TRP A 645 -27.35 -26.77 -7.61
N ILE A 646 -27.59 -28.06 -7.39
CA ILE A 646 -26.57 -29.11 -7.44
C ILE A 646 -27.07 -30.21 -8.37
N ASP A 647 -26.28 -30.57 -9.41
CA ASP A 647 -26.63 -31.55 -10.48
C ASP A 647 -28.01 -31.29 -11.07
N GLY A 648 -28.35 -30.04 -11.34
CA GLY A 648 -29.64 -29.59 -11.88
C GLY A 648 -30.80 -29.61 -10.89
N HIS A 649 -30.58 -30.01 -9.64
CA HIS A 649 -31.59 -29.98 -8.58
C HIS A 649 -31.57 -28.66 -7.82
N LEU A 650 -32.69 -27.93 -7.76
CA LEU A 650 -32.80 -26.65 -7.06
C LEU A 650 -32.74 -26.87 -5.55
N THR A 651 -31.75 -26.32 -4.89
CA THR A 651 -31.49 -26.48 -3.44
C THR A 651 -31.91 -25.27 -2.62
N THR A 652 -31.89 -24.08 -3.20
CA THR A 652 -32.29 -22.83 -2.53
C THR A 652 -32.98 -21.91 -3.55
N ASP A 653 -34.03 -21.24 -3.10
CA ASP A 653 -34.78 -20.21 -3.86
C ASP A 653 -35.14 -19.08 -2.88
N LEU A 654 -34.39 -17.95 -2.95
CA LEU A 654 -34.47 -16.89 -1.94
C LEU A 654 -34.63 -15.52 -2.59
N ILE A 655 -35.60 -14.74 -2.09
CA ILE A 655 -35.76 -13.31 -2.40
C ILE A 655 -35.35 -12.49 -1.18
N ASP A 656 -34.38 -11.59 -1.33
CA ASP A 656 -33.89 -10.72 -0.25
C ASP A 656 -34.49 -9.31 -0.39
N LEU A 657 -35.48 -9.00 0.46
CA LEU A 657 -36.14 -7.69 0.49
C LEU A 657 -35.50 -6.71 1.50
N ASP A 658 -34.52 -7.15 2.28
CA ASP A 658 -33.82 -6.31 3.26
C ASP A 658 -32.88 -5.31 2.55
N GLU A 659 -33.35 -4.09 2.35
CA GLU A 659 -32.58 -3.04 1.66
C GLU A 659 -31.29 -2.64 2.38
N LYS A 660 -31.23 -2.81 3.70
CA LYS A 660 -30.07 -2.44 4.51
C LYS A 660 -29.04 -3.56 4.61
N GLY A 661 -29.51 -4.81 4.62
CA GLY A 661 -28.66 -5.97 4.83
C GLY A 661 -28.21 -6.64 3.51
N ARG A 662 -28.95 -6.47 2.40
CA ARG A 662 -28.60 -7.12 1.13
C ARG A 662 -27.41 -6.46 0.43
N ALA A 663 -26.54 -7.27 -0.16
CA ALA A 663 -25.52 -6.84 -1.11
C ALA A 663 -26.00 -7.08 -2.56
N LEU A 664 -25.88 -6.07 -3.41
CA LEU A 664 -26.22 -6.18 -4.84
C LEU A 664 -25.00 -6.44 -5.72
N GLU A 665 -23.80 -6.28 -5.18
CA GLU A 665 -22.53 -6.42 -5.88
C GLU A 665 -21.43 -6.82 -4.89
N GLY A 666 -20.34 -7.44 -5.36
CA GLY A 666 -19.16 -7.76 -4.57
C GLY A 666 -18.30 -8.84 -5.22
N VAL A 667 -17.32 -9.35 -4.47
CA VAL A 667 -16.34 -10.31 -4.97
C VAL A 667 -16.88 -11.74 -5.05
N LEU A 668 -16.27 -12.55 -5.94
CA LEU A 668 -16.43 -14.00 -6.02
C LEU A 668 -15.23 -14.66 -5.32
N ALA A 669 -15.50 -15.60 -4.40
CA ALA A 669 -14.45 -16.32 -3.69
C ALA A 669 -14.85 -17.76 -3.35
N MET A 670 -13.84 -18.61 -3.10
CA MET A 670 -14.01 -20.00 -2.64
C MET A 670 -13.41 -20.14 -1.26
N GLN A 671 -14.04 -20.95 -0.40
CA GLN A 671 -13.66 -21.10 0.99
C GLN A 671 -12.90 -22.41 1.26
N VAL A 672 -11.93 -22.37 2.18
CA VAL A 672 -11.53 -23.50 3.04
C VAL A 672 -11.98 -23.22 4.46
N HIS A 673 -12.72 -24.15 5.04
CA HIS A 673 -13.43 -23.95 6.30
C HIS A 673 -12.65 -24.47 7.51
N VAL A 674 -12.86 -23.83 8.67
CA VAL A 674 -12.40 -24.32 9.97
C VAL A 674 -13.12 -25.64 10.29
N GLY A 675 -12.37 -26.68 10.62
CA GLY A 675 -12.96 -27.99 10.91
C GLY A 675 -11.95 -29.11 10.77
N PRO A 676 -12.39 -30.34 10.52
CA PRO A 676 -11.47 -31.47 10.27
C PRO A 676 -10.61 -31.23 9.03
N ALA A 677 -9.54 -32.00 8.90
CA ALA A 677 -8.71 -32.02 7.70
C ALA A 677 -9.56 -32.34 6.48
N MET A 678 -9.44 -31.56 5.41
CA MET A 678 -10.24 -31.73 4.20
C MET A 678 -9.50 -31.33 2.94
N THR A 679 -10.00 -31.82 1.81
CA THR A 679 -9.64 -31.34 0.48
C THR A 679 -10.91 -30.94 -0.26
N ILE A 680 -10.88 -29.74 -0.85
CA ILE A 680 -11.92 -29.22 -1.75
C ILE A 680 -11.30 -28.92 -3.11
N GLN A 681 -12.00 -29.25 -4.19
CA GLN A 681 -11.55 -29.01 -5.56
C GLN A 681 -12.66 -28.36 -6.40
N TYR A 682 -12.26 -27.37 -7.25
CA TYR A 682 -13.14 -26.66 -8.15
C TYR A 682 -12.56 -26.71 -9.57
N LYS A 683 -13.37 -27.05 -10.57
CA LYS A 683 -12.98 -27.04 -11.99
C LYS A 683 -14.15 -26.68 -12.91
N ASP A 684 -13.88 -26.56 -14.18
CA ASP A 684 -14.88 -26.20 -15.21
C ASP A 684 -15.64 -24.91 -14.86
N PHE A 685 -14.89 -23.98 -14.27
CA PHE A 685 -15.40 -22.75 -13.71
C PHE A 685 -15.76 -21.74 -14.81
N ARG A 686 -17.03 -21.39 -14.92
CA ARG A 686 -17.53 -20.43 -15.93
C ARG A 686 -18.63 -19.54 -15.36
N ILE A 687 -18.64 -18.29 -15.78
CA ILE A 687 -19.62 -17.27 -15.37
C ILE A 687 -20.20 -16.55 -16.59
N LYS A 688 -21.48 -16.23 -16.54
CA LYS A 688 -22.15 -15.34 -17.47
C LYS A 688 -22.65 -14.13 -16.70
N HIS A 689 -22.16 -12.96 -17.03
CA HIS A 689 -22.69 -11.71 -16.51
C HIS A 689 -24.04 -11.43 -17.14
N LEU A 690 -25.02 -11.10 -16.33
CA LEU A 690 -26.36 -10.70 -16.71
C LEU A 690 -26.46 -9.17 -16.66
N PRO A 691 -27.46 -8.54 -17.31
CA PRO A 691 -27.60 -7.08 -17.31
C PRO A 691 -27.66 -6.49 -15.91
N ASP A 692 -26.92 -5.40 -15.68
CA ASP A 692 -26.83 -4.74 -14.38
C ASP A 692 -28.14 -4.05 -13.95
N ASN A 693 -28.98 -3.70 -14.91
CA ASN A 693 -30.25 -2.99 -14.74
C ASN A 693 -31.45 -3.93 -14.53
N LEU A 694 -31.25 -5.18 -14.15
CA LEU A 694 -32.37 -6.07 -13.83
C LEU A 694 -33.19 -5.50 -12.67
N PRO A 695 -34.55 -5.51 -12.79
CA PRO A 695 -35.42 -4.98 -11.75
C PRO A 695 -35.26 -5.78 -10.46
N LEU A 696 -35.32 -5.08 -9.33
CA LEU A 696 -35.42 -5.73 -8.02
C LEU A 696 -36.86 -6.17 -7.76
N LEU A 697 -37.02 -7.36 -7.23
CA LEU A 697 -38.31 -7.86 -6.75
C LEU A 697 -38.74 -7.06 -5.51
N LYS A 698 -40.05 -6.76 -5.43
CA LYS A 698 -40.62 -5.92 -4.38
C LYS A 698 -41.55 -6.75 -3.49
N SER A 699 -41.72 -6.32 -2.24
CA SER A 699 -42.64 -6.95 -1.30
C SER A 699 -44.10 -6.91 -1.74
N SER A 700 -44.50 -5.89 -2.53
CA SER A 700 -45.84 -5.81 -3.14
C SER A 700 -46.16 -6.99 -4.06
N ASP A 701 -45.15 -7.48 -4.76
CA ASP A 701 -45.29 -8.51 -5.81
C ASP A 701 -45.03 -9.93 -5.24
N HIS A 702 -44.41 -9.99 -4.07
CA HIS A 702 -44.02 -11.21 -3.34
C HIS A 702 -44.49 -11.15 -1.89
N PRO A 703 -45.79 -11.19 -1.60
CA PRO A 703 -46.30 -11.14 -0.23
C PRO A 703 -45.91 -12.41 0.55
N ILE A 704 -45.53 -12.24 1.79
CA ILE A 704 -45.22 -13.38 2.70
C ILE A 704 -46.54 -13.96 3.19
N PRO A 705 -46.82 -15.26 2.97
CA PRO A 705 -48.04 -15.91 3.46
C PRO A 705 -48.11 -15.87 4.99
N ALA A 706 -49.30 -15.68 5.55
CA ALA A 706 -49.50 -15.71 7.00
C ALA A 706 -49.05 -17.03 7.64
N THR A 707 -49.03 -18.13 6.91
CA THR A 707 -48.54 -19.44 7.32
C THR A 707 -47.03 -19.63 7.24
N ALA A 708 -46.30 -18.65 6.70
CA ALA A 708 -44.82 -18.72 6.62
C ALA A 708 -44.21 -18.79 8.02
N HIS A 709 -43.18 -19.59 8.16
CA HIS A 709 -42.47 -19.74 9.44
C HIS A 709 -41.02 -19.28 9.31
N GLY A 710 -40.43 -18.83 10.44
CA GLY A 710 -39.04 -18.39 10.48
C GLY A 710 -38.07 -19.51 10.14
N VAL A 711 -36.99 -19.18 9.40
CA VAL A 711 -35.89 -20.10 9.11
C VAL A 711 -35.26 -20.54 10.46
N ARG A 712 -34.93 -21.82 10.56
CA ARG A 712 -34.29 -22.38 11.77
C ARG A 712 -32.88 -21.82 11.93
N PRO A 713 -32.56 -21.14 13.07
CA PRO A 713 -31.23 -20.60 13.29
C PRO A 713 -30.18 -21.68 13.56
N GLN A 714 -28.90 -21.33 13.36
CA GLN A 714 -27.77 -22.21 13.64
C GLN A 714 -27.56 -22.42 15.15
N GLY A 715 -27.20 -23.63 15.54
CA GLY A 715 -26.77 -23.96 16.90
C GLY A 715 -27.78 -24.83 17.69
N ARG A 716 -27.51 -25.01 18.98
CA ARG A 716 -28.36 -25.81 19.88
C ARG A 716 -29.55 -24.96 20.32
N LEU A 717 -30.73 -25.36 19.92
CA LEU A 717 -31.98 -24.69 20.25
C LEU A 717 -32.58 -25.32 21.52
N PRO A 718 -33.42 -24.58 22.29
CA PRO A 718 -34.25 -25.14 23.36
C PRO A 718 -35.10 -26.31 22.87
N LYS A 719 -35.40 -27.27 23.74
CA LYS A 719 -36.19 -28.45 23.35
C LYS A 719 -37.62 -28.14 22.87
N ASP A 720 -38.17 -27.05 23.35
CA ASP A 720 -39.48 -26.49 23.04
C ASP A 720 -39.47 -25.40 21.99
N TRP A 721 -38.32 -25.14 21.36
CA TRP A 721 -38.21 -24.13 20.32
C TRP A 721 -39.13 -24.47 19.14
N LYS A 722 -39.92 -23.51 18.76
CA LYS A 722 -40.72 -23.54 17.53
C LYS A 722 -40.38 -22.32 16.64
N PRO A 723 -40.37 -22.48 15.32
CA PRO A 723 -40.18 -21.35 14.45
C PRO A 723 -41.31 -20.33 14.66
N PRO A 724 -41.01 -19.00 14.66
CA PRO A 724 -42.04 -17.97 14.66
C PRO A 724 -42.88 -18.09 13.39
N VAL A 725 -44.17 -17.73 13.49
CA VAL A 725 -45.10 -17.72 12.35
C VAL A 725 -45.34 -16.26 11.93
N TYR A 726 -45.34 -15.99 10.62
CA TYR A 726 -45.47 -14.64 10.10
C TYR A 726 -46.79 -13.97 10.47
N GLY A 727 -47.87 -14.75 10.43
CA GLY A 727 -49.23 -14.28 10.79
C GLY A 727 -49.43 -13.92 12.27
N ASP A 728 -48.49 -14.27 13.13
CA ASP A 728 -48.51 -13.96 14.58
C ASP A 728 -47.85 -12.61 14.90
N ARG A 729 -47.38 -11.89 13.90
CA ARG A 729 -46.73 -10.56 14.02
C ARG A 729 -47.75 -9.41 14.08
#